data_e2692788b2ccc2da177e2488b7963c98
#
_entry.id   e2692788b2ccc2da177e2488b7963c98
#
_cell.length_a   1.000
_cell.length_b   1.000
_cell.length_c   1.000
_cell.angle_alpha   90.00
_cell.angle_beta   90.00
_cell.angle_gamma   90.00
#
_symmetry.space_group_name_H-M   'P 1'
#
loop_
_entity.id
_entity.type
_entity.pdbx_description
1 polymer ?
#
loop_
_entity_poly.entity_id
_entity_poly.type
_entity_poly.pdbx_seq_one_letter_code
_entity_poly.pdbx_strand_id
1 'polypeptide(L)'
;MPKNLRCARRAPRWLLTLRGERCPLSTIELKSRKNQTGMKLLILLLSASLAWVSWGDETNVVFFDDFETPSPQSPPSNWAMWGAEEFKVPANYTRDTAQPHIGQACFRIHHPANTRGYVVSSPARAIRPKPGMIYTVSFWARADKPGKSLFQWTAYRTVNPFVDAPSPGSLPCKVERTWQPFSCSVHEGLDFFADQSRFLLLTFLATAEPTEEQTLWIDDVRVSEQPDPDPVVLLNPETLPHEAIEHRLRPGERLEFTVNATNRLRRATAEAGGVSFHRVCGWTGQPYDRNGDYTLRPELEGAIRELRLPMTRFYAVGDEPFGVESSIDKIAEVCRRVGVDQDRCVLEFEEQGASRTLPPETWARGVRHALRQGYQFHQWEIANEPYSSLWGHGGAFPTPDAFISHFKAVSGAIRQVDPQSRIGVDINPEHVRWGNYLLKQLAGCYDFVAPHYYCGADVHKLAFEEIALTENYRMLGRALRTKALLLAYNSGRQVCQCDTEWGMICNTPDGKEADYEDRNANIVGTMHRAVRLIYYAREDILRGASGWQMLSRLDGQGFGILSQEAPAKRFMLYWLYYYFNRHVGEWVLRMDGTAPYHQPRPEAGAFAGPLTPVLATLRLDGRELYLVIANGSWTRAVPCHVNLQNFHADHARGIVITNDKLDGKPLLENRREAVFDFPVSGSGNEANCLVPPHAIVFVTLTGS
;
A
#
# COMPACT_ATOMS: atom_id res chain seq x y z
N MET A 1 42.46 31.15 11.83
CA MET A 1 43.55 30.17 12.02
C MET A 1 43.34 29.41 13.32
N PRO A 2 43.74 28.19 13.31
CA PRO A 2 42.87 27.02 13.50
C PRO A 2 43.27 26.19 14.70
N LYS A 3 42.47 25.15 15.02
CA LYS A 3 43.07 23.82 15.35
C LYS A 3 41.99 22.72 15.47
N ASN A 4 42.24 21.71 14.68
CA ASN A 4 41.68 20.38 14.62
C ASN A 4 41.53 19.68 15.99
N LEU A 5 40.45 18.95 16.17
CA LEU A 5 40.43 17.73 16.96
C LEU A 5 39.60 16.66 16.21
N ARG A 6 40.35 15.70 15.67
CA ARG A 6 39.84 14.43 15.15
C ARG A 6 39.58 13.50 16.32
N CYS A 7 38.39 12.96 16.40
CA CYS A 7 38.13 11.76 17.21
C CYS A 7 37.64 10.64 16.29
N ALA A 8 38.53 9.68 16.06
CA ALA A 8 38.25 8.47 15.29
C ALA A 8 37.60 7.46 16.23
N ARG A 9 36.38 7.02 15.92
CA ARG A 9 35.83 5.77 16.46
C ARG A 9 35.79 4.71 15.39
N ARG A 10 36.50 3.60 15.66
CA ARG A 10 36.63 2.42 14.83
C ARG A 10 35.33 1.63 14.88
N ALA A 11 34.80 1.32 13.69
CA ALA A 11 33.80 0.26 13.49
C ALA A 11 34.50 -1.08 13.24
N PRO A 12 33.97 -2.19 13.68
CA PRO A 12 34.53 -3.51 13.37
C PRO A 12 34.18 -3.92 11.94
N ARG A 13 35.21 -4.17 11.16
CA ARG A 13 35.13 -4.79 9.84
C ARG A 13 34.93 -6.29 10.01
N TRP A 14 33.86 -6.85 9.48
CA TRP A 14 33.77 -8.24 9.12
C TRP A 14 34.10 -8.38 7.65
N LEU A 15 35.28 -8.93 7.36
CA LEU A 15 35.69 -9.36 6.03
C LEU A 15 35.16 -10.79 5.79
N LEU A 16 34.31 -10.96 4.81
CA LEU A 16 34.06 -12.23 4.17
C LEU A 16 34.79 -12.21 2.81
N THR A 17 35.90 -12.92 2.75
CA THR A 17 36.66 -13.19 1.51
C THR A 17 35.99 -14.33 0.75
N LEU A 18 35.36 -14.00 -0.38
CA LEU A 18 35.05 -15.00 -1.40
C LEU A 18 36.10 -14.87 -2.52
N ARG A 19 36.87 -15.94 -2.68
CA ARG A 19 37.80 -16.13 -3.80
C ARG A 19 36.97 -16.44 -5.06
N GLY A 20 37.07 -15.60 -6.05
CA GLY A 20 36.58 -15.86 -7.39
C GLY A 20 37.66 -16.50 -8.23
N GLU A 21 37.38 -17.65 -8.76
CA GLU A 21 38.16 -18.24 -9.86
C GLU A 21 37.53 -17.82 -11.19
N ARG A 22 38.33 -17.17 -12.03
CA ARG A 22 37.97 -16.83 -13.40
C ARG A 22 38.30 -18.01 -14.32
N CYS A 23 37.30 -18.48 -15.05
CA CYS A 23 37.53 -19.30 -16.23
C CYS A 23 37.54 -18.43 -17.52
N PRO A 24 38.47 -18.66 -18.45
CA PRO A 24 38.56 -17.85 -19.66
C PRO A 24 37.63 -18.38 -20.76
N LEU A 25 36.83 -17.46 -21.33
CA LEU A 25 36.07 -17.72 -22.55
C LEU A 25 36.99 -17.64 -23.76
N SER A 26 37.24 -18.79 -24.42
CA SER A 26 37.83 -18.88 -25.74
C SER A 26 36.75 -18.72 -26.80
N THR A 27 36.96 -17.77 -27.66
CA THR A 27 36.19 -17.51 -28.90
C THR A 27 36.30 -18.68 -29.86
N ILE A 28 35.21 -19.31 -30.25
CA ILE A 28 35.13 -20.28 -31.33
C ILE A 28 34.42 -19.62 -32.53
N GLU A 29 35.21 -19.36 -33.59
CA GLU A 29 34.66 -19.02 -34.91
C GLU A 29 34.06 -20.26 -35.57
N LEU A 30 32.79 -20.22 -35.88
CA LEU A 30 32.09 -21.26 -36.65
C LEU A 30 32.05 -20.87 -38.15
N LYS A 31 32.91 -21.51 -38.93
CA LYS A 31 32.81 -21.53 -40.41
C LYS A 31 31.64 -22.40 -40.84
N SER A 32 30.70 -21.81 -41.58
CA SER A 32 29.55 -22.50 -42.15
C SER A 32 29.99 -23.51 -43.25
N ARG A 33 29.62 -24.77 -43.09
CA ARG A 33 29.48 -25.71 -44.20
C ARG A 33 28.13 -26.43 -44.07
N LYS A 34 27.36 -26.35 -45.19
CA LYS A 34 26.08 -26.99 -45.39
C LYS A 34 26.18 -28.53 -45.28
N ASN A 35 25.38 -29.11 -44.37
CA ASN A 35 24.92 -30.48 -44.48
C ASN A 35 23.53 -30.60 -43.88
N GLN A 36 22.53 -30.73 -44.75
CA GLN A 36 21.09 -30.73 -44.39
C GLN A 36 20.59 -32.09 -43.81
N THR A 37 21.42 -33.08 -43.66
CA THR A 37 21.00 -34.41 -43.19
C THR A 37 21.18 -34.66 -41.71
N GLY A 38 22.00 -33.86 -41.02
CA GLY A 38 22.25 -34.01 -39.56
C GLY A 38 21.24 -33.32 -38.67
N MET A 39 20.47 -32.36 -39.19
CA MET A 39 19.58 -31.51 -38.39
C MET A 39 18.24 -32.18 -38.02
N LYS A 40 17.79 -33.18 -38.78
CA LYS A 40 16.56 -33.90 -38.43
C LYS A 40 16.73 -34.93 -37.32
N LEU A 41 17.94 -35.44 -37.08
CA LEU A 41 18.19 -36.40 -35.99
C LEU A 41 18.45 -35.68 -34.65
N LEU A 42 18.96 -34.45 -34.68
CA LEU A 42 19.19 -33.66 -33.47
C LEU A 42 17.88 -33.06 -32.93
N ILE A 43 16.91 -32.72 -33.74
CA ILE A 43 15.59 -32.25 -33.32
C ILE A 43 14.74 -33.37 -32.72
N LEU A 44 14.92 -34.64 -33.17
CA LEU A 44 14.25 -35.81 -32.60
C LEU A 44 14.85 -36.24 -31.28
N LEU A 45 16.13 -35.97 -31.01
CA LEU A 45 16.77 -36.25 -29.72
C LEU A 45 16.50 -35.12 -28.69
N LEU A 46 16.29 -33.88 -29.12
CA LEU A 46 15.86 -32.76 -28.25
C LEU A 46 14.37 -32.81 -27.92
N SER A 47 13.52 -33.38 -28.77
CA SER A 47 12.09 -33.57 -28.47
C SER A 47 11.81 -34.80 -27.58
N ALA A 48 12.75 -35.77 -27.46
CA ALA A 48 12.63 -36.90 -26.55
C ALA A 48 13.17 -36.59 -25.14
N SER A 49 13.99 -35.55 -24.95
CA SER A 49 14.55 -35.16 -23.64
C SER A 49 13.70 -34.16 -22.86
N LEU A 50 12.58 -33.68 -23.42
CA LEU A 50 11.65 -32.77 -22.75
C LEU A 50 10.46 -33.45 -22.06
N ALA A 51 10.45 -34.79 -22.00
CA ALA A 51 9.35 -35.54 -21.38
C ALA A 51 9.70 -36.19 -20.04
N TRP A 52 10.85 -35.88 -19.45
CA TRP A 52 11.13 -36.26 -18.07
C TRP A 52 10.97 -35.02 -17.18
N VAL A 53 9.74 -34.72 -16.77
CA VAL A 53 9.50 -34.02 -15.52
C VAL A 53 10.09 -34.93 -14.45
N SER A 54 11.25 -34.58 -13.94
CA SER A 54 11.82 -35.27 -12.77
C SER A 54 10.81 -35.02 -11.62
N TRP A 55 10.09 -36.07 -11.28
CA TRP A 55 9.31 -36.07 -10.05
C TRP A 55 10.29 -35.81 -8.92
N GLY A 56 10.11 -34.68 -8.22
CA GLY A 56 11.01 -34.26 -7.14
C GLY A 56 11.13 -35.37 -6.08
N ASP A 57 12.25 -35.38 -5.38
CA ASP A 57 12.54 -36.31 -4.29
C ASP A 57 11.31 -36.48 -3.39
N GLU A 58 10.89 -37.70 -3.13
CA GLU A 58 9.72 -38.06 -2.28
C GLU A 58 9.76 -37.42 -0.87
N THR A 59 10.91 -36.95 -0.45
CA THR A 59 11.15 -36.39 0.89
C THR A 59 10.48 -35.02 1.15
N ASN A 60 10.03 -34.31 0.14
CA ASN A 60 9.52 -32.94 0.26
C ASN A 60 8.02 -32.81 -0.08
N VAL A 61 7.27 -33.89 -0.10
CA VAL A 61 5.83 -33.89 -0.37
C VAL A 61 5.06 -33.48 0.89
N VAL A 62 4.33 -32.36 0.82
CA VAL A 62 3.54 -31.83 1.95
C VAL A 62 2.05 -32.10 1.83
N PHE A 63 1.58 -32.46 0.63
CA PHE A 63 0.23 -32.94 0.37
C PHE A 63 0.27 -34.00 -0.72
N PHE A 64 -0.50 -35.07 -0.54
CA PHE A 64 -0.66 -36.12 -1.55
C PHE A 64 -2.05 -36.76 -1.44
N ASP A 65 -2.69 -36.98 -2.59
CA ASP A 65 -3.92 -37.74 -2.71
C ASP A 65 -3.97 -38.44 -4.09
N ASP A 66 -3.91 -39.75 -4.08
CA ASP A 66 -4.02 -40.64 -5.23
C ASP A 66 -5.42 -41.26 -5.37
N PHE A 67 -6.34 -40.91 -4.45
CA PHE A 67 -7.71 -41.40 -4.41
C PHE A 67 -7.86 -42.92 -4.29
N GLU A 68 -6.79 -43.65 -4.03
CA GLU A 68 -6.80 -45.13 -3.90
C GLU A 68 -7.50 -45.58 -2.61
N THR A 69 -7.41 -44.79 -1.55
CA THR A 69 -8.07 -45.11 -0.29
C THR A 69 -9.58 -45.06 -0.45
N PRO A 70 -10.31 -46.18 -0.23
CA PRO A 70 -11.76 -46.18 -0.30
C PRO A 70 -12.34 -45.19 0.72
N SER A 71 -13.22 -44.31 0.25
CA SER A 71 -13.98 -43.37 1.11
C SER A 71 -15.47 -43.60 0.90
N PRO A 72 -16.25 -43.88 1.94
CA PRO A 72 -17.71 -43.93 1.85
C PRO A 72 -18.33 -42.54 1.72
N GLN A 73 -17.54 -41.48 1.85
CA GLN A 73 -17.98 -40.09 1.84
C GLN A 73 -17.84 -39.48 0.44
N SER A 74 -18.74 -38.56 0.13
CA SER A 74 -18.66 -37.69 -1.04
C SER A 74 -18.70 -36.22 -0.57
N PRO A 75 -17.66 -35.44 -0.82
CA PRO A 75 -16.40 -35.79 -1.50
C PRO A 75 -15.51 -36.76 -0.68
N PRO A 76 -14.44 -37.32 -1.27
CA PRO A 76 -13.43 -38.08 -0.53
C PRO A 76 -12.88 -37.32 0.68
N SER A 77 -12.45 -38.07 1.73
CA SER A 77 -12.15 -37.52 3.07
C SER A 77 -11.16 -36.36 3.14
N ASN A 78 -10.26 -36.25 2.15
CA ASN A 78 -9.29 -35.15 2.06
C ASN A 78 -9.84 -33.87 1.40
N TRP A 79 -11.13 -33.87 1.02
CA TRP A 79 -11.75 -32.80 0.26
C TRP A 79 -13.09 -32.36 0.90
N ALA A 80 -13.45 -31.12 0.65
CA ALA A 80 -14.70 -30.53 1.12
C ALA A 80 -15.40 -29.80 -0.04
N MET A 81 -16.72 -29.81 -0.04
CA MET A 81 -17.54 -28.98 -0.94
C MET A 81 -17.53 -27.54 -0.44
N TRP A 82 -17.42 -26.59 -1.39
CA TRP A 82 -17.46 -25.16 -1.10
C TRP A 82 -18.40 -24.43 -2.05
N GLY A 83 -18.90 -23.28 -1.65
CA GLY A 83 -19.89 -22.51 -2.40
C GLY A 83 -21.19 -22.39 -1.62
N ALA A 84 -22.24 -21.87 -2.27
CA ALA A 84 -23.57 -21.78 -1.66
C ALA A 84 -24.16 -23.19 -1.40
N GLU A 85 -25.04 -23.31 -0.43
CA GLU A 85 -25.56 -24.62 0.02
C GLU A 85 -26.23 -25.40 -1.10
N GLU A 86 -26.94 -24.70 -2.01
CA GLU A 86 -27.60 -25.31 -3.18
C GLU A 86 -26.61 -25.98 -4.15
N PHE A 87 -25.33 -25.61 -4.13
CA PHE A 87 -24.28 -26.18 -5.00
C PHE A 87 -23.49 -27.31 -4.31
N LYS A 88 -23.69 -27.52 -3.02
CA LYS A 88 -23.03 -28.59 -2.24
C LYS A 88 -23.76 -29.93 -2.41
N VAL A 89 -23.82 -30.43 -3.62
CA VAL A 89 -24.47 -31.71 -3.95
C VAL A 89 -23.44 -32.84 -3.92
N PRO A 90 -23.44 -33.74 -2.92
CA PRO A 90 -22.40 -34.78 -2.77
C PRO A 90 -22.19 -35.65 -4.02
N ALA A 91 -23.27 -35.97 -4.75
CA ALA A 91 -23.22 -36.77 -5.98
C ALA A 91 -22.36 -36.15 -7.10
N ASN A 92 -22.08 -34.85 -7.01
CA ASN A 92 -21.23 -34.16 -7.96
C ASN A 92 -19.71 -34.33 -7.66
N TYR A 93 -19.35 -34.85 -6.48
CA TYR A 93 -17.97 -34.93 -5.99
C TYR A 93 -17.66 -36.35 -5.50
N THR A 94 -17.36 -37.25 -6.43
CA THR A 94 -17.27 -38.68 -6.11
C THR A 94 -15.93 -39.29 -6.47
N ARG A 95 -15.51 -40.28 -5.71
CA ARG A 95 -14.47 -41.21 -6.10
C ARG A 95 -14.99 -42.04 -7.29
N ASP A 96 -14.22 -42.11 -8.38
CA ASP A 96 -14.57 -42.77 -9.62
C ASP A 96 -13.54 -43.85 -9.96
N THR A 97 -14.00 -45.06 -10.24
CA THR A 97 -13.16 -46.20 -10.63
C THR A 97 -13.16 -46.48 -12.12
N ALA A 98 -13.91 -45.71 -12.88
CA ALA A 98 -14.00 -45.85 -14.34
C ALA A 98 -12.87 -45.01 -15.00
N GLN A 99 -11.80 -45.62 -15.41
CA GLN A 99 -10.68 -44.98 -16.14
C GLN A 99 -9.85 -43.98 -15.32
N PRO A 100 -9.27 -44.38 -14.17
CA PRO A 100 -8.27 -43.59 -13.48
C PRO A 100 -7.02 -43.38 -14.37
N HIS A 101 -6.18 -42.40 -14.02
CA HIS A 101 -4.90 -42.20 -14.66
C HIS A 101 -3.88 -43.26 -14.18
N ILE A 102 -3.75 -43.41 -12.87
CA ILE A 102 -2.91 -44.39 -12.19
C ILE A 102 -3.78 -45.13 -11.18
N GLY A 103 -3.44 -46.38 -10.87
CA GLY A 103 -4.13 -47.16 -9.85
C GLY A 103 -5.53 -47.58 -10.22
N GLN A 104 -6.45 -47.53 -9.26
CA GLN A 104 -7.83 -48.05 -9.37
C GLN A 104 -8.92 -46.98 -9.30
N ALA A 105 -8.57 -45.75 -8.93
CA ALA A 105 -9.56 -44.69 -8.75
C ALA A 105 -9.00 -43.28 -8.98
N CYS A 106 -9.87 -42.37 -9.32
CA CYS A 106 -9.60 -40.94 -9.45
C CYS A 106 -10.76 -40.14 -8.81
N PHE A 107 -10.63 -38.82 -8.76
CA PHE A 107 -11.67 -37.94 -8.24
C PHE A 107 -12.47 -37.30 -9.38
N ARG A 108 -13.78 -37.54 -9.39
CA ARG A 108 -14.73 -36.96 -10.34
C ARG A 108 -15.40 -35.74 -9.72
N ILE A 109 -15.32 -34.61 -10.44
CA ILE A 109 -15.93 -33.32 -10.09
C ILE A 109 -16.88 -32.97 -11.23
N HIS A 110 -18.20 -33.01 -10.97
CA HIS A 110 -19.21 -32.64 -11.92
C HIS A 110 -19.75 -31.25 -11.61
N HIS A 111 -19.79 -30.38 -12.62
CA HIS A 111 -20.30 -29.02 -12.53
C HIS A 111 -21.52 -28.88 -13.43
N PRO A 112 -22.75 -28.88 -12.87
CA PRO A 112 -23.95 -28.57 -13.64
C PRO A 112 -23.94 -27.14 -14.15
N ALA A 113 -24.55 -26.89 -15.32
CA ALA A 113 -24.67 -25.54 -15.87
C ALA A 113 -25.33 -24.57 -14.89
N ASN A 114 -24.91 -23.32 -14.90
CA ASN A 114 -25.38 -22.25 -14.02
C ASN A 114 -25.17 -22.49 -12.51
N THR A 115 -24.13 -23.22 -12.15
CA THR A 115 -23.71 -23.42 -10.76
C THR A 115 -22.38 -22.71 -10.46
N ARG A 116 -22.06 -22.59 -9.17
CA ARG A 116 -20.78 -22.02 -8.68
C ARG A 116 -20.15 -22.88 -7.58
N GLY A 117 -20.46 -24.16 -7.60
CA GLY A 117 -19.86 -25.10 -6.65
C GLY A 117 -18.43 -25.44 -7.05
N TYR A 118 -17.57 -25.66 -6.05
CA TYR A 118 -16.20 -26.10 -6.21
C TYR A 118 -15.78 -26.99 -5.05
N VAL A 119 -14.70 -27.71 -5.24
CA VAL A 119 -14.10 -28.55 -4.20
C VAL A 119 -12.80 -27.93 -3.72
N VAL A 120 -12.57 -28.02 -2.44
CA VAL A 120 -11.38 -27.54 -1.76
C VAL A 120 -10.76 -28.66 -0.93
N SER A 121 -9.43 -28.72 -0.82
CA SER A 121 -8.78 -29.63 0.10
C SER A 121 -9.24 -29.38 1.55
N SER A 122 -9.42 -30.46 2.32
CA SER A 122 -9.91 -30.36 3.70
C SER A 122 -9.04 -29.44 4.57
N PRO A 123 -9.64 -28.59 5.43
CA PRO A 123 -8.89 -27.80 6.41
C PRO A 123 -7.94 -28.61 7.30
N ALA A 124 -8.27 -29.86 7.57
CA ALA A 124 -7.39 -30.77 8.32
C ALA A 124 -6.12 -31.12 7.57
N ARG A 125 -6.10 -30.95 6.25
CA ARG A 125 -4.96 -31.18 5.35
C ARG A 125 -4.35 -29.88 4.83
N ALA A 126 -4.71 -28.74 5.43
CA ALA A 126 -4.19 -27.43 5.05
C ALA A 126 -2.64 -27.41 5.15
N ILE A 127 -2.00 -26.96 4.11
CA ILE A 127 -0.56 -26.76 4.07
C ILE A 127 -0.24 -25.51 4.89
N ARG A 128 0.74 -25.62 5.79
CA ARG A 128 1.26 -24.50 6.57
C ARG A 128 2.55 -24.01 5.91
N PRO A 129 2.49 -22.93 5.14
CA PRO A 129 3.65 -22.46 4.42
C PRO A 129 4.75 -21.94 5.37
N LYS A 130 5.99 -22.12 4.94
CA LYS A 130 7.20 -21.68 5.64
C LYS A 130 7.84 -20.53 4.85
N PRO A 131 8.49 -19.57 5.53
CA PRO A 131 9.24 -18.53 4.85
C PRO A 131 10.31 -19.07 3.91
N GLY A 132 10.48 -18.43 2.76
CA GLY A 132 11.52 -18.74 1.79
C GLY A 132 11.37 -20.07 1.04
N MET A 133 10.12 -20.57 0.91
CA MET A 133 9.84 -21.84 0.22
C MET A 133 9.03 -21.63 -1.06
N ILE A 134 9.22 -22.51 -2.02
CA ILE A 134 8.38 -22.67 -3.21
C ILE A 134 7.49 -23.88 -3.00
N TYR A 135 6.20 -23.70 -3.28
CA TYR A 135 5.20 -24.77 -3.25
C TYR A 135 4.75 -25.06 -4.67
N THR A 136 4.92 -26.29 -5.13
CA THR A 136 4.52 -26.73 -6.46
C THR A 136 3.43 -27.78 -6.34
N VAL A 137 2.23 -27.46 -6.86
CA VAL A 137 1.20 -28.47 -7.09
C VAL A 137 1.44 -29.13 -8.45
N SER A 138 1.27 -30.43 -8.51
CA SER A 138 1.17 -31.21 -9.74
C SER A 138 0.00 -32.16 -9.64
N PHE A 139 -0.72 -32.37 -10.75
CA PHE A 139 -1.85 -33.29 -10.85
C PHE A 139 -2.10 -33.69 -12.30
N TRP A 140 -2.80 -34.78 -12.49
CA TRP A 140 -3.35 -35.17 -13.78
C TRP A 140 -4.81 -34.80 -13.85
N ALA A 141 -5.27 -34.35 -15.03
CA ALA A 141 -6.67 -34.04 -15.26
C ALA A 141 -7.11 -34.41 -16.67
N ARG A 142 -8.40 -34.79 -16.78
CA ARG A 142 -9.16 -34.93 -18.05
C ARG A 142 -10.59 -34.46 -17.85
N ALA A 143 -11.28 -34.16 -18.94
CA ALA A 143 -12.69 -33.79 -18.89
C ALA A 143 -13.55 -34.65 -19.84
N ASP A 144 -14.87 -34.61 -19.66
CA ASP A 144 -15.82 -35.26 -20.56
C ASP A 144 -15.84 -34.65 -21.97
N LYS A 145 -15.46 -33.38 -22.07
CA LYS A 145 -15.31 -32.62 -23.31
C LYS A 145 -14.14 -31.63 -23.20
N PRO A 146 -13.54 -31.22 -24.35
CA PRO A 146 -12.55 -30.12 -24.30
C PRO A 146 -13.15 -28.88 -23.69
N GLY A 147 -12.41 -28.23 -22.79
CA GLY A 147 -12.89 -27.06 -22.09
C GLY A 147 -11.80 -26.38 -21.25
N LYS A 148 -12.23 -25.44 -20.40
CA LYS A 148 -11.37 -24.74 -19.45
C LYS A 148 -11.82 -25.07 -18.03
N SER A 149 -10.96 -25.71 -17.25
CA SER A 149 -11.10 -25.84 -15.81
C SER A 149 -10.19 -24.84 -15.09
N LEU A 150 -10.36 -24.70 -13.79
CA LEU A 150 -9.54 -23.80 -12.98
C LEU A 150 -9.01 -24.54 -11.77
N PHE A 151 -7.70 -24.50 -11.58
CA PHE A 151 -7.06 -24.75 -10.31
C PHE A 151 -6.72 -23.41 -9.63
N GLN A 152 -6.90 -23.32 -8.31
CA GLN A 152 -6.58 -22.14 -7.54
C GLN A 152 -5.91 -22.52 -6.20
N TRP A 153 -4.82 -21.85 -5.88
CA TRP A 153 -4.33 -21.78 -4.52
C TRP A 153 -5.24 -20.85 -3.72
N THR A 154 -5.84 -21.36 -2.66
CA THR A 154 -6.66 -20.56 -1.74
C THR A 154 -5.91 -20.38 -0.44
N ALA A 155 -5.86 -19.16 0.07
CA ALA A 155 -5.11 -18.85 1.27
C ALA A 155 -6.00 -18.32 2.39
N TYR A 156 -5.67 -18.69 3.63
CA TYR A 156 -6.40 -18.28 4.83
C TYR A 156 -5.45 -17.86 5.94
N ARG A 157 -5.87 -16.87 6.74
CA ARG A 157 -5.22 -16.51 8.02
C ARG A 157 -5.55 -17.51 9.10
N THR A 158 -6.81 -17.98 9.13
CA THR A 158 -7.30 -19.05 9.98
C THR A 158 -8.28 -19.93 9.20
N VAL A 159 -8.41 -21.20 9.58
CA VAL A 159 -9.36 -22.17 8.96
C VAL A 159 -10.48 -22.59 9.92
N ASN A 160 -10.53 -22.01 11.12
CA ASN A 160 -11.61 -22.22 12.09
C ASN A 160 -11.70 -21.01 13.06
N PRO A 161 -12.60 -20.02 12.85
CA PRO A 161 -13.39 -19.82 11.62
C PRO A 161 -12.48 -19.51 10.41
N PHE A 162 -13.04 -19.62 9.21
CA PHE A 162 -12.31 -19.21 8.01
C PHE A 162 -12.17 -17.69 7.95
N VAL A 163 -10.94 -17.23 7.81
CA VAL A 163 -10.60 -15.82 7.55
C VAL A 163 -9.68 -15.77 6.36
N ASP A 164 -10.14 -15.17 5.28
CA ASP A 164 -9.45 -15.12 4.00
C ASP A 164 -8.11 -14.38 4.10
N ALA A 165 -7.18 -14.82 3.25
CA ALA A 165 -5.96 -14.14 2.91
C ALA A 165 -5.86 -14.01 1.38
N PRO A 166 -5.02 -13.12 0.84
CA PRO A 166 -4.80 -13.03 -0.59
C PRO A 166 -4.39 -14.37 -1.18
N SER A 167 -5.12 -14.84 -2.20
CA SER A 167 -4.79 -16.10 -2.89
C SER A 167 -3.49 -15.96 -3.68
N PRO A 168 -2.55 -16.90 -3.53
CA PRO A 168 -1.24 -16.83 -4.18
C PRO A 168 -1.27 -16.92 -5.70
N GLY A 169 -2.26 -17.60 -6.26
CA GLY A 169 -2.34 -17.76 -7.70
C GLY A 169 -3.37 -18.76 -8.16
N SER A 170 -3.58 -18.81 -9.47
CA SER A 170 -4.47 -19.75 -10.15
C SER A 170 -3.86 -20.23 -11.46
N LEU A 171 -4.28 -21.40 -11.91
CA LEU A 171 -3.91 -22.03 -13.19
C LEU A 171 -5.17 -22.32 -13.97
N PRO A 172 -5.49 -21.55 -15.03
CA PRO A 172 -6.47 -21.97 -16.03
C PRO A 172 -5.96 -23.21 -16.77
N CYS A 173 -6.66 -24.33 -16.65
CA CYS A 173 -6.28 -25.59 -17.24
C CYS A 173 -7.10 -25.81 -18.53
N LYS A 174 -6.44 -25.87 -19.69
CA LYS A 174 -7.07 -26.33 -20.91
C LYS A 174 -7.14 -27.85 -20.85
N VAL A 175 -8.31 -28.40 -20.58
CA VAL A 175 -8.54 -29.83 -20.39
C VAL A 175 -9.12 -30.47 -21.65
N GLU A 176 -8.71 -31.75 -21.90
CA GLU A 176 -9.14 -32.56 -23.01
C GLU A 176 -9.78 -33.87 -22.47
N ARG A 177 -10.27 -34.71 -23.35
CA ARG A 177 -10.84 -36.03 -22.97
C ARG A 177 -9.79 -37.04 -22.51
N THR A 178 -8.53 -36.79 -22.82
CA THR A 178 -7.40 -37.63 -22.39
C THR A 178 -6.70 -37.01 -21.19
N TRP A 179 -6.12 -37.84 -20.35
CA TRP A 179 -5.32 -37.39 -19.22
C TRP A 179 -4.13 -36.53 -19.62
N GLN A 180 -3.96 -35.42 -18.96
CA GLN A 180 -2.89 -34.44 -19.17
C GLN A 180 -2.32 -34.01 -17.84
N PRO A 181 -1.00 -33.82 -17.74
CA PRO A 181 -0.36 -33.28 -16.53
C PRO A 181 -0.50 -31.75 -16.46
N PHE A 182 -0.71 -31.27 -15.26
CA PHE A 182 -0.71 -29.83 -14.91
C PHE A 182 0.19 -29.56 -13.73
N SER A 183 0.80 -28.39 -13.69
CA SER A 183 1.62 -27.95 -12.57
C SER A 183 1.56 -26.46 -12.41
N CYS A 184 1.59 -26.00 -11.14
CA CYS A 184 1.58 -24.58 -10.79
C CYS A 184 2.41 -24.36 -9.51
N SER A 185 3.40 -23.49 -9.59
CA SER A 185 4.24 -23.13 -8.44
C SER A 185 3.86 -21.75 -7.90
N VAL A 186 3.98 -21.59 -6.58
CA VAL A 186 3.85 -20.30 -5.88
C VAL A 186 5.03 -20.13 -4.93
N HIS A 187 5.59 -18.94 -4.90
CA HIS A 187 6.78 -18.58 -4.14
C HIS A 187 6.39 -17.77 -2.91
N GLU A 188 6.77 -18.22 -1.75
CA GLU A 188 6.67 -17.42 -0.54
C GLU A 188 7.58 -16.19 -0.63
N GLY A 189 7.05 -15.04 -0.23
CA GLY A 189 7.73 -13.74 -0.38
C GLY A 189 7.55 -13.09 -1.75
N LEU A 190 7.07 -13.82 -2.78
CA LEU A 190 6.84 -13.31 -4.12
C LEU A 190 5.36 -13.35 -4.54
N ASP A 191 4.67 -14.44 -4.27
CA ASP A 191 3.25 -14.63 -4.62
C ASP A 191 2.34 -14.49 -3.38
N PHE A 192 2.89 -14.73 -2.19
CA PHE A 192 2.21 -14.58 -0.91
C PHE A 192 3.24 -14.43 0.23
N PHE A 193 2.75 -14.11 1.44
CA PHE A 193 3.57 -14.10 2.66
C PHE A 193 3.01 -15.07 3.70
N ALA A 194 3.85 -15.97 4.23
CA ALA A 194 3.46 -17.01 5.18
C ALA A 194 2.91 -16.45 6.52
N ASP A 195 3.29 -15.25 6.92
CA ASP A 195 2.74 -14.56 8.10
C ASP A 195 1.31 -14.08 7.91
N GLN A 196 0.89 -13.86 6.66
CA GLN A 196 -0.49 -13.46 6.30
C GLN A 196 -1.31 -14.66 5.84
N SER A 197 -0.76 -15.49 4.98
CA SER A 197 -1.38 -16.68 4.40
C SER A 197 -0.90 -17.93 5.17
N ARG A 198 -1.40 -18.09 6.40
CA ARG A 198 -0.93 -19.16 7.32
C ARG A 198 -1.37 -20.55 6.92
N PHE A 199 -2.34 -20.66 6.01
CA PHE A 199 -2.87 -21.91 5.52
C PHE A 199 -3.12 -21.81 4.01
N LEU A 200 -2.62 -22.77 3.25
CA LEU A 200 -2.90 -22.93 1.82
C LEU A 200 -3.76 -24.16 1.61
N LEU A 201 -4.80 -24.01 0.82
CA LEU A 201 -5.69 -25.06 0.36
C LEU A 201 -5.69 -25.12 -1.17
N LEU A 202 -5.97 -26.32 -1.69
CA LEU A 202 -6.09 -26.59 -3.13
C LEU A 202 -7.55 -26.51 -3.53
N THR A 203 -7.89 -25.72 -4.53
CA THR A 203 -9.26 -25.54 -5.00
C THR A 203 -9.36 -25.93 -6.47
N PHE A 204 -10.34 -26.74 -6.81
CA PHE A 204 -10.62 -27.15 -8.19
C PHE A 204 -12.05 -26.77 -8.57
N LEU A 205 -12.18 -26.15 -9.76
CA LEU A 205 -13.42 -25.93 -10.46
C LEU A 205 -13.42 -26.72 -11.74
N ALA A 206 -14.45 -27.53 -11.96
CA ALA A 206 -14.53 -28.34 -13.17
C ALA A 206 -14.62 -27.46 -14.44
N THR A 207 -15.25 -26.30 -14.35
CA THR A 207 -15.27 -25.31 -15.43
C THR A 207 -14.95 -23.90 -14.92
N ALA A 208 -14.23 -23.14 -15.74
CA ALA A 208 -14.01 -21.70 -15.50
C ALA A 208 -15.24 -20.84 -15.89
N GLU A 209 -16.15 -21.41 -16.70
CA GLU A 209 -17.37 -20.73 -17.20
C GLU A 209 -18.61 -21.25 -16.46
N PRO A 210 -19.19 -20.50 -15.53
CA PRO A 210 -20.33 -20.97 -14.71
C PRO A 210 -21.56 -21.42 -15.50
N THR A 211 -21.76 -20.93 -16.70
CA THR A 211 -22.89 -21.28 -17.57
C THR A 211 -22.76 -22.64 -18.27
N GLU A 212 -21.56 -23.22 -18.24
CA GLU A 212 -21.26 -24.47 -18.90
C GLU A 212 -21.37 -25.65 -17.91
N GLU A 213 -21.94 -26.76 -18.40
CA GLU A 213 -21.85 -28.04 -17.72
C GLU A 213 -20.55 -28.74 -18.13
N GLN A 214 -19.79 -29.24 -17.16
CA GLN A 214 -18.55 -29.97 -17.41
C GLN A 214 -18.26 -30.98 -16.28
N THR A 215 -17.73 -32.13 -16.64
CA THR A 215 -17.16 -33.09 -15.69
C THR A 215 -15.65 -33.12 -15.84
N LEU A 216 -14.96 -32.90 -14.72
CA LEU A 216 -13.51 -32.99 -14.59
C LEU A 216 -13.15 -34.22 -13.74
N TRP A 217 -12.16 -34.97 -14.19
CA TRP A 217 -11.49 -35.99 -13.37
C TRP A 217 -10.07 -35.49 -13.07
N ILE A 218 -9.68 -35.62 -11.83
CA ILE A 218 -8.31 -35.32 -11.36
C ILE A 218 -7.73 -36.56 -10.69
N ASP A 219 -6.42 -36.72 -10.76
CA ASP A 219 -5.69 -37.87 -10.19
C ASP A 219 -4.28 -37.47 -9.81
N ASP A 220 -3.68 -38.22 -8.86
CA ASP A 220 -2.32 -38.05 -8.39
C ASP A 220 -1.99 -36.59 -8.05
N VAL A 221 -2.83 -36.02 -7.18
CA VAL A 221 -2.64 -34.64 -6.71
C VAL A 221 -1.52 -34.58 -5.68
N ARG A 222 -0.48 -33.84 -5.98
CA ARG A 222 0.73 -33.77 -5.15
C ARG A 222 1.15 -32.31 -4.98
N VAL A 223 1.56 -31.95 -3.76
CA VAL A 223 2.26 -30.70 -3.49
C VAL A 223 3.62 -31.00 -2.90
N SER A 224 4.66 -30.51 -3.55
CA SER A 224 6.01 -30.51 -3.04
C SER A 224 6.42 -29.13 -2.55
N GLU A 225 7.28 -29.09 -1.52
CA GLU A 225 7.94 -27.87 -1.08
C GLU A 225 9.44 -27.96 -1.36
N GLN A 226 10.05 -26.83 -1.74
CA GLN A 226 11.50 -26.73 -1.88
C GLN A 226 11.98 -25.34 -1.47
N PRO A 227 13.22 -25.19 -0.97
CA PRO A 227 13.80 -23.88 -0.72
C PRO A 227 13.80 -23.01 -1.98
N ASP A 228 13.41 -21.74 -1.86
CA ASP A 228 13.59 -20.79 -2.93
C ASP A 228 15.10 -20.46 -3.05
N PRO A 229 15.71 -20.61 -4.23
CA PRO A 229 17.12 -20.29 -4.43
C PRO A 229 17.42 -18.78 -4.30
N ASP A 230 16.40 -17.93 -4.40
CA ASP A 230 16.52 -16.47 -4.24
C ASP A 230 15.36 -15.94 -3.35
N PRO A 231 15.32 -16.35 -2.07
CA PRO A 231 14.22 -16.02 -1.19
C PRO A 231 14.18 -14.53 -0.91
N VAL A 232 12.96 -13.99 -0.79
CA VAL A 232 12.75 -12.63 -0.29
C VAL A 232 12.89 -12.64 1.22
N VAL A 233 14.03 -12.16 1.72
CA VAL A 233 14.25 -11.98 3.16
C VAL A 233 13.49 -10.71 3.59
N LEU A 234 12.34 -10.90 4.24
CA LEU A 234 11.67 -9.81 4.94
C LEU A 234 12.42 -9.53 6.23
N LEU A 235 12.99 -8.33 6.35
CA LEU A 235 13.41 -7.83 7.66
C LEU A 235 12.17 -7.73 8.55
N ASN A 236 12.23 -8.34 9.73
CA ASN A 236 11.15 -8.21 10.69
C ASN A 236 10.94 -6.72 11.01
N PRO A 237 9.77 -6.11 10.76
CA PRO A 237 9.51 -4.72 11.09
C PRO A 237 9.82 -4.38 12.56
N GLU A 238 9.67 -5.34 13.47
CA GLU A 238 9.97 -5.15 14.89
C GLU A 238 11.46 -5.03 15.18
N THR A 239 12.33 -5.48 14.30
CA THR A 239 13.79 -5.38 14.44
C THR A 239 14.40 -4.18 13.72
N LEU A 240 13.59 -3.40 12.97
CA LEU A 240 14.05 -2.14 12.42
C LEU A 240 14.39 -1.17 13.55
N PRO A 241 15.44 -0.33 13.40
CA PRO A 241 15.73 0.70 14.39
C PRO A 241 14.52 1.61 14.56
N HIS A 242 13.83 1.47 15.66
CA HIS A 242 12.61 2.21 15.97
C HIS A 242 12.90 3.21 17.08
N GLU A 243 13.52 4.29 16.77
CA GLU A 243 13.53 5.40 17.74
C GLU A 243 12.11 5.79 18.14
N ALA A 244 11.19 5.67 17.21
CA ALA A 244 9.79 5.98 17.42
C ALA A 244 9.03 5.02 18.36
N ILE A 245 9.43 3.76 18.49
CA ILE A 245 8.80 2.82 19.44
C ILE A 245 9.03 3.25 20.88
N GLU A 246 10.16 3.86 21.17
CA GLU A 246 10.46 4.38 22.50
C GLU A 246 9.50 5.50 22.96
N HIS A 247 8.75 6.08 22.01
CA HIS A 247 7.71 7.07 22.30
C HIS A 247 6.34 6.49 22.52
N ARG A 248 6.15 5.19 22.40
CA ARG A 248 4.84 4.59 22.64
C ARG A 248 4.46 4.81 24.07
N LEU A 249 3.34 5.51 24.22
CA LEU A 249 2.76 5.75 25.51
C LEU A 249 2.28 4.42 26.12
N ARG A 250 2.52 4.21 27.40
CA ARG A 250 2.04 3.03 28.10
C ARG A 250 0.53 3.11 28.31
N PRO A 251 -0.20 1.99 28.30
CA PRO A 251 -1.62 1.99 28.63
C PRO A 251 -1.90 2.59 30.01
N GLY A 252 -2.95 3.40 30.09
CA GLY A 252 -3.37 4.06 31.34
C GLY A 252 -4.76 4.67 31.22
N GLU A 253 -5.28 5.26 32.30
CA GLU A 253 -6.59 5.89 32.31
C GLU A 253 -6.55 7.35 31.85
N ARG A 254 -5.42 8.01 32.00
CA ARG A 254 -5.17 9.40 31.60
C ARG A 254 -3.96 9.46 30.70
N LEU A 255 -3.88 10.51 29.94
CA LEU A 255 -2.71 10.85 29.14
C LEU A 255 -1.73 11.59 30.06
N GLU A 256 -0.63 10.94 30.43
CA GLU A 256 0.40 11.51 31.27
C GLU A 256 1.76 11.18 30.68
N PHE A 257 2.54 12.20 30.31
CA PHE A 257 3.84 11.99 29.70
C PHE A 257 4.82 13.10 29.99
N THR A 258 6.09 12.73 29.94
CA THR A 258 7.22 13.64 30.03
C THR A 258 7.75 13.92 28.64
N VAL A 259 7.94 15.18 28.30
CA VAL A 259 8.61 15.65 27.10
C VAL A 259 9.94 16.25 27.48
N ASN A 260 11.04 15.78 26.90
CA ASN A 260 12.38 16.33 27.16
C ASN A 260 12.85 17.12 25.91
N ALA A 261 12.93 18.44 26.05
CA ALA A 261 13.29 19.35 24.95
C ALA A 261 14.73 19.19 24.44
N THR A 262 15.63 18.59 25.24
CA THR A 262 17.01 18.31 24.83
C THR A 262 17.14 16.92 24.17
N ASN A 263 16.17 16.02 24.36
CA ASN A 263 16.17 14.71 23.76
C ASN A 263 15.47 14.76 22.40
N ARG A 264 16.20 15.27 21.40
CA ARG A 264 15.77 15.43 20.02
C ARG A 264 16.04 14.12 19.28
N LEU A 265 15.00 13.41 18.90
CA LEU A 265 15.13 12.09 18.28
C LEU A 265 15.54 12.17 16.82
N ARG A 266 14.84 13.01 16.06
CA ARG A 266 15.06 13.21 14.63
C ARG A 266 14.39 14.48 14.14
N ARG A 267 14.64 14.85 12.91
CA ARG A 267 13.83 15.87 12.21
C ARG A 267 12.40 15.34 12.04
N ALA A 268 11.42 16.18 12.30
CA ALA A 268 10.05 15.87 11.95
C ALA A 268 9.90 15.77 10.43
N THR A 269 9.00 14.90 9.98
CA THR A 269 8.62 14.85 8.56
C THR A 269 7.69 16.03 8.27
N ALA A 270 8.27 17.20 8.06
CA ALA A 270 7.51 18.44 7.81
C ALA A 270 6.62 18.32 6.56
N GLU A 271 7.03 17.51 5.58
CA GLU A 271 6.29 17.25 4.34
C GLU A 271 5.08 16.32 4.50
N ALA A 272 4.74 15.90 5.72
CA ALA A 272 3.55 15.09 6.00
C ALA A 272 2.23 15.81 5.72
N GLY A 273 2.20 17.14 5.87
CA GLY A 273 0.98 17.97 5.74
C GLY A 273 0.66 18.46 4.33
N GLY A 274 1.10 17.73 3.29
CA GLY A 274 0.79 18.04 1.91
C GLY A 274 -0.63 17.66 1.50
N VAL A 275 -1.14 18.29 0.42
CA VAL A 275 -2.44 17.99 -0.18
C VAL A 275 -2.31 17.95 -1.69
N SER A 276 -2.88 16.94 -2.32
CA SER A 276 -2.79 16.69 -3.75
C SER A 276 -3.68 17.61 -4.57
N PHE A 277 -3.15 18.19 -5.62
CA PHE A 277 -3.95 18.77 -6.70
C PHE A 277 -4.30 17.64 -7.67
N HIS A 278 -5.57 17.51 -8.04
CA HIS A 278 -5.99 16.50 -8.97
C HIS A 278 -5.41 16.79 -10.36
N ARG A 279 -6.15 17.43 -11.23
CA ARG A 279 -5.69 17.80 -12.58
C ARG A 279 -5.45 19.29 -12.68
N VAL A 280 -4.69 19.72 -13.67
CA VAL A 280 -4.49 21.13 -13.95
C VAL A 280 -5.78 21.74 -14.50
N CYS A 281 -6.54 21.02 -15.33
CA CYS A 281 -7.86 21.44 -15.80
C CYS A 281 -8.76 20.24 -16.19
N GLY A 282 -10.04 20.52 -16.37
CA GLY A 282 -10.97 19.63 -17.08
C GLY A 282 -11.75 18.61 -16.24
N TRP A 283 -11.50 18.45 -14.93
CA TRP A 283 -12.26 17.52 -14.10
C TRP A 283 -12.77 18.13 -12.80
N THR A 284 -13.64 17.39 -12.07
CA THR A 284 -14.13 17.86 -10.76
C THR A 284 -12.97 18.19 -9.83
N GLY A 285 -13.06 19.31 -9.13
CA GLY A 285 -12.02 19.70 -8.19
C GLY A 285 -10.91 20.60 -8.75
N GLN A 286 -11.15 21.27 -9.86
CA GLN A 286 -10.17 22.14 -10.49
C GLN A 286 -10.01 23.50 -9.79
N PRO A 287 -8.79 23.93 -9.46
CA PRO A 287 -8.54 25.25 -8.94
C PRO A 287 -8.54 26.36 -10.02
N TYR A 288 -8.81 26.03 -11.28
CA TYR A 288 -8.67 26.93 -12.41
C TYR A 288 -10.01 27.42 -12.94
N ASP A 289 -10.01 28.63 -13.51
CA ASP A 289 -11.15 29.15 -14.25
C ASP A 289 -11.27 28.44 -15.61
N ARG A 290 -12.42 27.83 -15.87
CA ARG A 290 -12.70 27.13 -17.14
C ARG A 290 -13.11 28.06 -18.27
N ASN A 291 -13.55 29.26 -17.95
CA ASN A 291 -14.06 30.24 -18.94
C ASN A 291 -12.96 31.10 -19.55
N GLY A 292 -11.72 30.89 -19.11
CA GLY A 292 -10.61 31.72 -19.50
C GLY A 292 -9.37 30.95 -19.94
N ASP A 293 -8.25 31.43 -19.48
CA ASP A 293 -6.90 30.97 -19.81
C ASP A 293 -6.37 29.88 -18.87
N TYR A 294 -7.24 29.21 -18.11
CA TYR A 294 -6.88 28.22 -17.08
C TYR A 294 -5.97 28.80 -15.99
N THR A 295 -6.27 30.00 -15.53
CA THR A 295 -5.57 30.61 -14.40
C THR A 295 -6.17 30.14 -13.07
N LEU A 296 -5.35 30.11 -12.02
CA LEU A 296 -5.81 29.82 -10.66
C LEU A 296 -6.84 30.85 -10.23
N ARG A 297 -8.02 30.40 -9.81
CA ARG A 297 -9.09 31.29 -9.33
C ARG A 297 -8.61 32.12 -8.12
N PRO A 298 -8.81 33.46 -8.14
CA PRO A 298 -8.29 34.35 -7.10
C PRO A 298 -8.76 34.00 -5.69
N GLU A 299 -10.01 33.57 -5.53
CA GLU A 299 -10.59 33.21 -4.23
C GLU A 299 -9.95 31.93 -3.61
N LEU A 300 -9.44 31.03 -4.45
CA LEU A 300 -8.74 29.85 -3.99
C LEU A 300 -7.28 30.13 -3.63
N GLU A 301 -6.65 31.06 -4.33
CA GLU A 301 -5.24 31.41 -4.12
C GLU A 301 -4.94 31.75 -2.66
N GLY A 302 -5.74 32.63 -2.06
CA GLY A 302 -5.58 33.02 -0.66
C GLY A 302 -5.74 31.84 0.29
N ALA A 303 -6.81 31.06 0.11
CA ALA A 303 -7.09 29.90 0.96
C ALA A 303 -5.99 28.82 0.86
N ILE A 304 -5.48 28.53 -0.34
CA ILE A 304 -4.41 27.54 -0.53
C ILE A 304 -3.08 28.06 0.03
N ARG A 305 -2.76 29.33 -0.18
CA ARG A 305 -1.55 29.95 0.40
C ARG A 305 -1.55 29.91 1.93
N GLU A 306 -2.72 30.14 2.55
CA GLU A 306 -2.88 30.04 4.00
C GLU A 306 -2.59 28.64 4.54
N LEU A 307 -2.73 27.57 3.78
CA LEU A 307 -2.40 26.22 4.21
C LEU A 307 -0.90 26.01 4.45
N ARG A 308 -0.02 26.82 3.82
CA ARG A 308 1.44 26.65 3.89
C ARG A 308 1.85 25.23 3.56
N LEU A 309 1.38 24.72 2.41
CA LEU A 309 1.64 23.35 1.99
C LEU A 309 3.15 23.07 1.94
N PRO A 310 3.64 22.10 2.70
CA PRO A 310 5.06 21.76 2.70
C PRO A 310 5.49 20.96 1.49
N MET A 311 4.56 20.29 0.84
CA MET A 311 4.69 19.60 -0.45
C MET A 311 3.33 19.48 -1.13
N THR A 312 3.32 19.09 -2.38
CA THR A 312 2.11 18.71 -3.10
C THR A 312 2.41 17.71 -4.22
N ARG A 313 1.36 17.05 -4.71
CA ARG A 313 1.38 16.24 -5.93
C ARG A 313 0.45 16.85 -6.96
N PHE A 314 0.91 16.92 -8.20
CA PHE A 314 0.07 17.23 -9.35
C PHE A 314 -0.13 15.96 -10.16
N TYR A 315 -1.36 15.50 -10.15
CA TYR A 315 -1.81 14.28 -10.79
C TYR A 315 -2.30 14.56 -12.21
N ALA A 316 -2.08 13.62 -13.11
CA ALA A 316 -2.55 13.63 -14.49
C ALA A 316 -2.10 14.86 -15.32
N VAL A 317 -0.83 15.22 -15.19
CA VAL A 317 -0.20 16.30 -15.97
C VAL A 317 -0.21 15.93 -17.45
N GLY A 318 -0.73 16.81 -18.29
CA GLY A 318 -0.80 16.60 -19.74
C GLY A 318 -2.11 16.00 -20.25
N ASP A 319 -3.08 15.73 -19.36
CA ASP A 319 -4.46 15.35 -19.74
C ASP A 319 -5.30 16.59 -20.20
N GLU A 320 -4.70 17.75 -20.16
CA GLU A 320 -5.31 18.99 -20.60
C GLU A 320 -5.21 19.17 -22.10
N PRO A 321 -6.07 20.03 -22.68
CA PRO A 321 -6.08 20.23 -24.14
C PRO A 321 -4.80 20.88 -24.71
N PHE A 322 -3.93 21.40 -23.86
CA PHE A 322 -2.70 22.08 -24.25
C PHE A 322 -1.41 21.26 -24.05
N GLY A 323 -1.51 20.02 -23.56
CA GLY A 323 -0.38 19.07 -23.47
C GLY A 323 0.57 19.29 -22.29
N VAL A 324 1.64 18.48 -22.25
CA VAL A 324 2.54 18.35 -21.09
C VAL A 324 3.29 19.62 -20.76
N GLU A 325 3.91 20.29 -21.75
CA GLU A 325 4.72 21.48 -21.53
C GLU A 325 3.91 22.63 -20.94
N SER A 326 2.76 22.92 -21.54
CA SER A 326 1.88 24.00 -21.05
C SER A 326 1.27 23.64 -19.69
N SER A 327 1.00 22.37 -19.40
CA SER A 327 0.58 21.91 -18.07
C SER A 327 1.65 22.20 -17.02
N ILE A 328 2.92 21.91 -17.33
CA ILE A 328 4.07 22.22 -16.45
C ILE A 328 4.17 23.74 -16.20
N ASP A 329 3.99 24.58 -17.22
CA ASP A 329 3.99 26.04 -17.08
C ASP A 329 2.89 26.51 -16.13
N LYS A 330 1.68 25.95 -16.26
CA LYS A 330 0.54 26.25 -15.38
C LYS A 330 0.81 25.81 -13.93
N ILE A 331 1.38 24.64 -13.74
CA ILE A 331 1.79 24.15 -12.41
C ILE A 331 2.82 25.07 -11.78
N ALA A 332 3.84 25.50 -12.53
CA ALA A 332 4.83 26.46 -12.06
C ALA A 332 4.20 27.78 -11.63
N GLU A 333 3.21 28.27 -12.39
CA GLU A 333 2.42 29.46 -12.02
C GLU A 333 1.66 29.25 -10.70
N VAL A 334 0.98 28.11 -10.52
CA VAL A 334 0.27 27.78 -9.28
C VAL A 334 1.23 27.75 -8.11
N CYS A 335 2.34 27.02 -8.21
CA CYS A 335 3.36 26.95 -7.15
C CYS A 335 3.81 28.35 -6.72
N ARG A 336 4.13 29.20 -7.67
CA ARG A 336 4.54 30.60 -7.41
C ARG A 336 3.44 31.41 -6.70
N ARG A 337 2.18 31.27 -7.12
CA ARG A 337 1.05 32.03 -6.56
C ARG A 337 0.66 31.57 -5.16
N VAL A 338 0.70 30.26 -4.89
CA VAL A 338 0.31 29.71 -3.58
C VAL A 338 1.49 29.53 -2.62
N GLY A 339 2.73 29.74 -3.09
CA GLY A 339 3.93 29.69 -2.26
C GLY A 339 4.42 28.27 -1.95
N VAL A 340 4.20 27.32 -2.88
CA VAL A 340 4.75 25.95 -2.76
C VAL A 340 6.09 25.88 -3.51
N ASP A 341 7.08 25.27 -2.86
CA ASP A 341 8.40 25.02 -3.44
C ASP A 341 8.31 23.95 -4.54
N GLN A 342 8.76 24.28 -5.72
CA GLN A 342 8.71 23.39 -6.88
C GLN A 342 9.52 22.09 -6.68
N ASP A 343 10.64 22.14 -5.95
CA ASP A 343 11.45 20.94 -5.64
C ASP A 343 10.70 19.96 -4.71
N ARG A 344 9.65 20.42 -4.05
CA ARG A 344 8.77 19.62 -3.19
C ARG A 344 7.47 19.19 -3.87
N CYS A 345 7.36 19.45 -5.17
CA CYS A 345 6.23 18.99 -5.98
C CYS A 345 6.56 17.66 -6.64
N VAL A 346 5.63 16.71 -6.53
CA VAL A 346 5.64 15.46 -7.30
C VAL A 346 4.73 15.65 -8.51
N LEU A 347 5.25 15.44 -9.71
CA LEU A 347 4.50 15.50 -10.95
C LEU A 347 4.29 14.09 -11.50
N GLU A 348 3.04 13.73 -11.76
CA GLU A 348 2.62 12.51 -12.40
C GLU A 348 1.96 12.84 -13.74
N PHE A 349 2.43 12.25 -14.83
CA PHE A 349 1.81 12.41 -16.15
C PHE A 349 0.70 11.40 -16.33
N GLU A 350 -0.34 11.78 -17.08
CA GLU A 350 -1.51 10.94 -17.27
C GLU A 350 -1.18 9.62 -17.96
N GLU A 351 -1.03 8.56 -17.19
CA GLU A 351 -0.83 7.18 -17.61
C GLU A 351 -1.82 6.23 -16.90
N GLN A 352 -3.09 6.61 -16.87
CA GLN A 352 -4.15 5.81 -16.28
C GLN A 352 -5.14 5.34 -17.34
N GLY A 353 -5.57 4.07 -17.26
CA GLY A 353 -6.54 3.48 -18.17
C GLY A 353 -5.92 2.73 -19.37
N ALA A 354 -6.71 1.83 -19.94
CA ALA A 354 -6.27 0.79 -20.90
C ALA A 354 -5.59 1.27 -22.19
N SER A 355 -5.55 2.56 -22.47
CA SER A 355 -5.03 3.11 -23.72
C SER A 355 -3.98 4.22 -23.55
N ARG A 356 -3.53 4.50 -22.34
CA ARG A 356 -2.71 5.68 -22.05
C ARG A 356 -1.37 5.34 -21.40
N THR A 357 -0.48 4.74 -22.17
CA THR A 357 0.96 4.75 -21.85
C THR A 357 1.62 5.85 -22.67
N LEU A 358 2.34 6.75 -22.02
CA LEU A 358 3.08 7.80 -22.71
C LEU A 358 4.46 7.29 -23.14
N PRO A 359 4.88 7.56 -24.37
CA PRO A 359 6.25 7.23 -24.80
C PRO A 359 7.29 7.85 -23.87
N PRO A 360 8.43 7.18 -23.60
CA PRO A 360 9.51 7.73 -22.79
C PRO A 360 9.97 9.12 -23.24
N GLU A 361 9.93 9.42 -24.56
CA GLU A 361 10.27 10.73 -25.10
C GLU A 361 9.29 11.84 -24.68
N THR A 362 8.02 11.52 -24.42
CA THR A 362 7.06 12.51 -23.88
C THR A 362 7.48 12.94 -22.47
N TRP A 363 7.88 12.00 -21.63
CA TRP A 363 8.44 12.29 -20.31
C TRP A 363 9.73 13.12 -20.40
N ALA A 364 10.67 12.67 -21.22
CA ALA A 364 11.93 13.38 -21.46
C ALA A 364 11.71 14.81 -21.98
N ARG A 365 10.71 15.02 -22.84
CA ARG A 365 10.34 16.34 -23.39
C ARG A 365 9.80 17.25 -22.30
N GLY A 366 8.91 16.76 -21.43
CA GLY A 366 8.38 17.53 -20.29
C GLY A 366 9.49 17.95 -19.32
N VAL A 367 10.38 17.02 -18.95
CA VAL A 367 11.53 17.31 -18.07
C VAL A 367 12.47 18.36 -18.73
N ARG A 368 12.79 18.18 -20.01
CA ARG A 368 13.62 19.13 -20.78
C ARG A 368 12.98 20.52 -20.84
N HIS A 369 11.66 20.58 -20.97
CA HIS A 369 10.91 21.83 -20.94
C HIS A 369 11.05 22.52 -19.57
N ALA A 370 10.79 21.79 -18.48
CA ALA A 370 10.94 22.33 -17.12
C ALA A 370 12.33 22.93 -16.88
N LEU A 371 13.39 22.22 -17.27
CA LEU A 371 14.78 22.70 -17.15
C LEU A 371 15.04 23.97 -17.99
N ARG A 372 14.54 24.00 -19.24
CA ARG A 372 14.72 25.19 -20.11
C ARG A 372 14.04 26.42 -19.59
N GLN A 373 12.89 26.26 -18.89
CA GLN A 373 12.18 27.36 -18.24
C GLN A 373 12.79 27.75 -16.89
N GLY A 374 13.79 26.99 -16.39
CA GLY A 374 14.40 27.25 -15.09
C GLY A 374 13.56 26.79 -13.90
N TYR A 375 12.58 25.94 -14.14
CA TYR A 375 11.76 25.38 -13.07
C TYR A 375 12.54 24.33 -12.26
N GLN A 376 12.18 24.19 -10.98
CA GLN A 376 12.89 23.31 -10.04
C GLN A 376 12.08 22.02 -9.76
N PHE A 377 11.39 21.50 -10.77
CA PHE A 377 10.68 20.22 -10.66
C PHE A 377 11.67 19.06 -10.89
N HIS A 378 11.95 18.33 -9.82
CA HIS A 378 12.90 17.20 -9.84
C HIS A 378 12.26 15.88 -9.39
N GLN A 379 10.95 15.85 -9.09
CA GLN A 379 10.26 14.66 -8.60
C GLN A 379 9.18 14.22 -9.60
N TRP A 380 9.38 13.03 -10.18
CA TRP A 380 8.54 12.48 -11.23
C TRP A 380 8.01 11.12 -10.80
N GLU A 381 6.71 10.97 -10.67
CA GLU A 381 6.03 9.71 -10.38
C GLU A 381 5.54 9.10 -11.69
N ILE A 382 6.00 7.88 -11.99
CA ILE A 382 5.69 7.22 -13.26
C ILE A 382 4.45 6.37 -13.10
N ALA A 383 3.40 6.75 -13.81
CA ALA A 383 2.05 6.21 -13.82
C ALA A 383 1.31 6.34 -12.48
N ASN A 384 0.01 6.55 -12.56
CA ASN A 384 -0.89 6.49 -11.40
C ASN A 384 -1.52 5.11 -11.31
N GLU A 385 -1.33 4.45 -10.17
CA GLU A 385 -1.94 3.15 -9.86
C GLU A 385 -1.86 2.17 -11.04
N PRO A 386 -0.65 1.80 -11.50
CA PRO A 386 -0.46 0.92 -12.66
C PRO A 386 -1.18 -0.43 -12.51
N TYR A 387 -1.54 -0.77 -11.28
CA TYR A 387 -2.31 -1.94 -10.87
C TYR A 387 -3.84 -1.75 -10.95
N SER A 388 -4.34 -0.64 -11.46
CA SER A 388 -5.79 -0.32 -11.44
C SER A 388 -6.68 -1.34 -12.16
N SER A 389 -6.12 -2.20 -13.03
CA SER A 389 -6.81 -3.36 -13.59
C SER A 389 -7.34 -4.34 -12.54
N LEU A 390 -6.73 -4.39 -11.34
CA LEU A 390 -7.21 -5.20 -10.22
C LEU A 390 -8.59 -4.73 -9.71
N TRP A 391 -8.90 -3.48 -9.93
CA TRP A 391 -10.17 -2.87 -9.51
C TRP A 391 -11.25 -2.93 -10.60
N GLY A 392 -10.96 -3.55 -11.74
CA GLY A 392 -11.88 -3.63 -12.87
C GLY A 392 -11.99 -2.34 -13.70
N HIS A 393 -11.11 -1.37 -13.49
CA HIS A 393 -11.12 -0.09 -14.20
C HIS A 393 -10.28 -0.07 -15.48
N GLY A 394 -9.64 -1.19 -15.84
CA GLY A 394 -8.78 -1.31 -17.02
C GLY A 394 -7.49 -0.48 -16.87
N GLY A 395 -6.48 -1.01 -16.17
CA GLY A 395 -5.18 -0.35 -16.01
C GLY A 395 -4.44 -0.21 -17.34
N ALA A 396 -3.55 0.77 -17.42
CA ALA A 396 -2.66 0.97 -18.57
C ALA A 396 -1.71 -0.22 -18.79
N PHE A 397 -1.50 -1.03 -17.75
CA PHE A 397 -0.56 -2.15 -17.78
C PHE A 397 -1.26 -3.46 -17.43
N PRO A 398 -1.27 -4.45 -18.35
CA PRO A 398 -1.94 -5.72 -18.11
C PRO A 398 -1.19 -6.60 -17.09
N THR A 399 0.12 -6.41 -16.92
CA THR A 399 0.96 -7.19 -16.02
C THR A 399 2.03 -6.34 -15.36
N PRO A 400 2.55 -6.73 -14.18
CA PRO A 400 3.69 -6.08 -13.56
C PRO A 400 4.92 -6.00 -14.46
N ASP A 401 5.19 -7.04 -15.27
CA ASP A 401 6.36 -7.07 -16.17
C ASP A 401 6.27 -6.04 -17.31
N ALA A 402 5.05 -5.79 -17.81
CA ALA A 402 4.81 -4.73 -18.78
C ALA A 402 5.11 -3.36 -18.17
N PHE A 403 4.67 -3.12 -16.93
CA PHE A 403 4.96 -1.89 -16.20
C PHE A 403 6.47 -1.76 -15.88
N ILE A 404 7.12 -2.83 -15.43
CA ILE A 404 8.58 -2.85 -15.17
C ILE A 404 9.37 -2.40 -16.40
N SER A 405 9.02 -2.93 -17.56
CA SER A 405 9.68 -2.58 -18.83
C SER A 405 9.48 -1.11 -19.18
N HIS A 406 8.26 -0.62 -19.05
CA HIS A 406 7.91 0.79 -19.27
C HIS A 406 8.64 1.70 -18.28
N PHE A 407 8.57 1.40 -16.99
CA PHE A 407 9.23 2.19 -15.93
C PHE A 407 10.74 2.34 -16.18
N LYS A 408 11.42 1.25 -16.54
CA LYS A 408 12.86 1.29 -16.85
C LYS A 408 13.16 2.18 -18.06
N ALA A 409 12.34 2.13 -19.10
CA ALA A 409 12.51 2.97 -20.27
C ALA A 409 12.28 4.45 -19.97
N VAL A 410 11.18 4.78 -19.26
CA VAL A 410 10.85 6.16 -18.89
C VAL A 410 11.87 6.73 -17.91
N SER A 411 12.20 6.01 -16.83
CA SER A 411 13.20 6.47 -15.86
C SER A 411 14.57 6.71 -16.48
N GLY A 412 14.96 5.85 -17.42
CA GLY A 412 16.19 6.04 -18.21
C GLY A 412 16.15 7.31 -19.06
N ALA A 413 15.04 7.57 -19.74
CA ALA A 413 14.87 8.76 -20.59
C ALA A 413 14.87 10.06 -19.77
N ILE A 414 14.21 10.07 -18.61
CA ILE A 414 14.21 11.21 -17.69
C ILE A 414 15.65 11.50 -17.22
N ARG A 415 16.37 10.49 -16.72
CA ARG A 415 17.73 10.67 -16.18
C ARG A 415 18.77 11.06 -17.22
N GLN A 416 18.54 10.73 -18.48
CA GLN A 416 19.39 11.25 -19.58
C GLN A 416 19.24 12.76 -19.76
N VAL A 417 18.08 13.32 -19.45
CA VAL A 417 17.81 14.76 -19.54
C VAL A 417 18.20 15.46 -18.25
N ASP A 418 17.83 14.91 -17.10
CA ASP A 418 18.10 15.44 -15.76
C ASP A 418 18.61 14.34 -14.84
N PRO A 419 19.94 14.22 -14.65
CA PRO A 419 20.50 13.25 -13.70
C PRO A 419 20.13 13.49 -12.23
N GLN A 420 19.61 14.68 -11.87
CA GLN A 420 19.18 15.01 -10.51
C GLN A 420 17.72 14.62 -10.25
N SER A 421 17.00 14.21 -11.29
CA SER A 421 15.61 13.75 -11.15
C SER A 421 15.48 12.60 -10.19
N ARG A 422 14.51 12.71 -9.27
CA ARG A 422 14.07 11.68 -8.34
C ARG A 422 12.84 11.00 -8.93
N ILE A 423 12.93 9.71 -9.16
CA ILE A 423 11.90 8.93 -9.85
C ILE A 423 11.10 8.14 -8.83
N GLY A 424 9.79 8.30 -8.86
CA GLY A 424 8.81 7.58 -8.04
C GLY A 424 8.20 6.40 -8.76
N VAL A 425 8.01 5.32 -8.03
CA VAL A 425 7.25 4.14 -8.48
C VAL A 425 6.00 3.99 -7.62
N ASP A 426 4.85 3.94 -8.26
CA ASP A 426 3.59 3.64 -7.60
C ASP A 426 3.41 2.13 -7.43
N ILE A 427 3.02 1.70 -6.24
CA ILE A 427 2.87 0.30 -5.86
C ILE A 427 1.55 0.04 -5.12
N ASN A 428 1.04 -1.19 -5.23
CA ASN A 428 0.04 -1.67 -4.29
C ASN A 428 0.73 -2.47 -3.16
N PRO A 429 0.90 -1.90 -1.96
CA PRO A 429 1.64 -2.54 -0.88
C PRO A 429 0.96 -3.80 -0.31
N GLU A 430 -0.29 -4.03 -0.65
CA GLU A 430 -1.07 -5.22 -0.25
C GLU A 430 -0.97 -6.36 -1.25
N HIS A 431 -0.61 -6.04 -2.49
CA HIS A 431 -0.55 -7.03 -3.56
C HIS A 431 0.88 -7.42 -3.86
N VAL A 432 1.22 -8.70 -3.63
CA VAL A 432 2.61 -9.18 -3.70
C VAL A 432 3.30 -8.83 -5.02
N ARG A 433 2.64 -9.07 -6.16
CA ARG A 433 3.25 -8.82 -7.46
C ARG A 433 3.30 -7.32 -7.84
N TRP A 434 2.30 -6.53 -7.48
CA TRP A 434 2.27 -5.08 -7.70
C TRP A 434 2.91 -4.27 -6.57
N GLY A 435 3.41 -4.93 -5.54
CA GLY A 435 4.18 -4.37 -4.45
C GLY A 435 5.58 -4.95 -4.41
N ASN A 436 5.77 -6.05 -3.68
CA ASN A 436 7.06 -6.64 -3.40
C ASN A 436 7.85 -7.01 -4.67
N TYR A 437 7.21 -7.69 -5.64
CA TYR A 437 7.85 -8.05 -6.90
C TYR A 437 8.34 -6.83 -7.69
N LEU A 438 7.50 -5.78 -7.80
CA LEU A 438 7.91 -4.53 -8.45
C LEU A 438 9.13 -3.93 -7.77
N LEU A 439 9.11 -3.81 -6.43
CA LEU A 439 10.21 -3.24 -5.66
C LEU A 439 11.53 -4.00 -5.89
N LYS A 440 11.48 -5.33 -5.92
CA LYS A 440 12.64 -6.17 -6.20
C LYS A 440 13.16 -5.96 -7.63
N GLN A 441 12.28 -6.03 -8.63
CA GLN A 441 12.65 -5.96 -10.05
C GLN A 441 13.10 -4.56 -10.52
N LEU A 442 12.65 -3.53 -9.83
CA LEU A 442 13.00 -2.14 -10.10
C LEU A 442 14.07 -1.61 -9.15
N ALA A 443 14.64 -2.46 -8.28
CA ALA A 443 15.71 -2.05 -7.37
C ALA A 443 16.83 -1.30 -8.12
N GLY A 444 17.22 -0.14 -7.60
CA GLY A 444 18.17 0.76 -8.27
C GLY A 444 17.59 1.68 -9.34
N CYS A 445 16.34 1.49 -9.77
CA CYS A 445 15.72 2.33 -10.80
C CYS A 445 14.86 3.46 -10.25
N TYR A 446 14.37 3.36 -9.01
CA TYR A 446 13.53 4.37 -8.33
C TYR A 446 14.27 5.03 -7.17
N ASP A 447 13.84 6.23 -6.78
CA ASP A 447 14.38 7.02 -5.67
C ASP A 447 13.37 7.17 -4.53
N PHE A 448 12.08 7.05 -4.84
CA PHE A 448 11.01 6.96 -3.85
C PHE A 448 9.88 6.03 -4.32
N VAL A 449 9.02 5.66 -3.39
CA VAL A 449 7.88 4.79 -3.61
C VAL A 449 6.60 5.51 -3.21
N ALA A 450 5.58 5.45 -4.05
CA ALA A 450 4.24 5.97 -3.83
C ALA A 450 3.29 4.80 -3.48
N PRO A 451 2.94 4.59 -2.20
CA PRO A 451 2.19 3.41 -1.79
C PRO A 451 0.66 3.58 -1.79
N HIS A 452 0.14 4.80 -1.93
CA HIS A 452 -1.28 5.14 -1.89
C HIS A 452 -2.03 4.47 -0.72
N TYR A 453 -1.68 4.85 0.51
CA TYR A 453 -2.23 4.22 1.70
C TYR A 453 -3.66 4.68 2.02
N TYR A 454 -4.64 4.11 1.36
CA TYR A 454 -6.04 4.33 1.70
C TYR A 454 -6.53 3.43 2.85
N CYS A 455 -7.44 3.97 3.67
CA CYS A 455 -8.23 3.19 4.62
C CYS A 455 -9.26 2.36 3.87
N GLY A 456 -9.47 1.12 4.30
CA GLY A 456 -10.23 0.12 3.55
C GLY A 456 -11.74 0.31 3.41
N ALA A 457 -12.36 -0.59 2.68
CA ALA A 457 -13.66 -0.47 2.04
C ALA A 457 -14.90 -0.54 2.95
N ASP A 458 -14.82 -1.07 4.17
CA ASP A 458 -16.01 -1.33 5.02
C ASP A 458 -16.13 -0.37 6.20
N VAL A 459 -15.63 0.87 6.06
CA VAL A 459 -15.61 1.84 7.17
C VAL A 459 -17.00 2.16 7.75
N HIS A 460 -18.08 2.01 6.98
CA HIS A 460 -19.44 2.18 7.52
C HIS A 460 -19.87 1.09 8.51
N LYS A 461 -19.20 -0.06 8.51
CA LYS A 461 -19.42 -1.15 9.49
C LYS A 461 -18.57 -0.97 10.75
N LEU A 462 -17.61 -0.05 10.73
CA LEU A 462 -16.67 0.19 11.80
C LEU A 462 -17.18 1.29 12.74
N ALA A 463 -16.85 1.18 14.02
CA ALA A 463 -17.04 2.25 14.97
C ALA A 463 -16.10 3.42 14.71
N PHE A 464 -16.41 4.59 15.24
CA PHE A 464 -15.59 5.79 15.11
C PHE A 464 -14.14 5.53 15.52
N GLU A 465 -13.92 4.89 16.67
CA GLU A 465 -12.59 4.56 17.19
C GLU A 465 -11.80 3.62 16.28
N GLU A 466 -12.49 2.70 15.62
CA GLU A 466 -11.87 1.72 14.71
C GLU A 466 -11.40 2.41 13.42
N ILE A 467 -12.22 3.30 12.89
CA ILE A 467 -11.84 4.10 11.70
C ILE A 467 -10.67 5.02 12.04
N ALA A 468 -10.78 5.74 13.15
CA ALA A 468 -9.80 6.75 13.53
C ALA A 468 -8.45 6.13 13.93
N LEU A 469 -8.46 5.00 14.63
CA LEU A 469 -7.29 4.41 15.27
C LEU A 469 -6.84 3.10 14.63
N THR A 470 -7.69 2.06 14.64
CA THR A 470 -7.32 0.71 14.18
C THR A 470 -6.83 0.71 12.74
N GLU A 471 -7.52 1.42 11.85
CA GLU A 471 -7.12 1.54 10.45
C GLU A 471 -5.77 2.24 10.27
N ASN A 472 -5.49 3.25 11.09
CA ASN A 472 -4.19 3.91 11.07
C ASN A 472 -3.06 3.04 11.64
N TYR A 473 -3.32 2.25 12.68
CA TYR A 473 -2.32 1.30 13.21
C TYR A 473 -2.02 0.17 12.24
N ARG A 474 -3.05 -0.33 11.55
CA ARG A 474 -2.89 -1.30 10.47
C ARG A 474 -2.01 -0.72 9.35
N MET A 475 -2.27 0.52 8.98
CA MET A 475 -1.51 1.22 7.95
C MET A 475 -0.04 1.44 8.35
N LEU A 476 0.21 1.80 9.60
CA LEU A 476 1.56 1.94 10.13
C LEU A 476 2.36 0.63 9.98
N GLY A 477 1.74 -0.51 10.27
CA GLY A 477 2.34 -1.83 10.04
C GLY A 477 2.70 -2.09 8.58
N ARG A 478 1.83 -1.69 7.64
CA ARG A 478 2.11 -1.79 6.19
C ARG A 478 3.28 -0.90 5.77
N ALA A 479 3.30 0.34 6.24
CA ALA A 479 4.36 1.29 5.93
C ALA A 479 5.72 0.83 6.47
N LEU A 480 5.75 0.21 7.66
CA LEU A 480 6.96 -0.39 8.22
C LEU A 480 7.42 -1.60 7.40
N ARG A 481 6.49 -2.45 6.91
CA ARG A 481 6.82 -3.55 6.00
C ARG A 481 7.43 -3.03 4.69
N THR A 482 6.83 -2.03 4.07
CA THR A 482 7.38 -1.41 2.86
C THR A 482 8.77 -0.84 3.12
N LYS A 483 8.99 -0.16 4.25
CA LYS A 483 10.32 0.32 4.65
C LYS A 483 11.34 -0.82 4.76
N ALA A 484 10.95 -1.97 5.33
CA ALA A 484 11.80 -3.14 5.41
C ALA A 484 12.22 -3.68 4.03
N LEU A 485 11.26 -3.75 3.09
CA LEU A 485 11.54 -4.16 1.70
C LEU A 485 12.48 -3.18 0.99
N LEU A 486 12.27 -1.88 1.17
CA LEU A 486 13.15 -0.86 0.58
C LEU A 486 14.60 -0.99 1.07
N LEU A 487 14.80 -1.23 2.35
CA LEU A 487 16.12 -1.46 2.93
C LEU A 487 16.76 -2.75 2.39
N ALA A 488 15.97 -3.81 2.24
CA ALA A 488 16.45 -5.11 1.72
C ALA A 488 16.90 -5.00 0.26
N TYR A 489 16.11 -4.30 -0.59
CA TYR A 489 16.37 -4.27 -2.03
C TYR A 489 17.30 -3.14 -2.49
N ASN A 490 17.50 -2.10 -1.69
CA ASN A 490 18.28 -0.92 -2.06
C ASN A 490 19.48 -0.71 -1.13
N SER A 491 20.22 -1.76 -0.83
CA SER A 491 21.40 -1.67 0.04
C SER A 491 22.36 -0.56 -0.41
N GLY A 492 22.72 0.32 0.53
CA GLY A 492 23.62 1.45 0.29
C GLY A 492 22.98 2.67 -0.39
N ARG A 493 21.69 2.66 -0.69
CA ARG A 493 20.93 3.81 -1.21
C ARG A 493 19.86 4.26 -0.20
N GLN A 494 19.67 5.57 -0.12
CA GLN A 494 18.54 6.13 0.62
C GLN A 494 17.31 6.18 -0.30
N VAL A 495 16.44 5.21 -0.18
CA VAL A 495 15.13 5.19 -0.84
C VAL A 495 14.06 5.35 0.24
N CYS A 496 13.10 6.23 0.00
CA CYS A 496 12.05 6.56 0.95
C CYS A 496 10.66 6.26 0.38
N GLN A 497 9.66 6.25 1.25
CA GLN A 497 8.27 6.33 0.85
C GLN A 497 7.85 7.80 0.76
N CYS A 498 7.01 8.11 -0.22
CA CYS A 498 6.27 9.36 -0.32
C CYS A 498 4.82 8.98 -0.63
N ASP A 499 3.93 9.16 0.34
CA ASP A 499 2.53 8.78 0.18
C ASP A 499 1.78 9.86 -0.61
N THR A 500 1.89 9.78 -1.93
CA THR A 500 1.47 10.82 -2.86
C THR A 500 -0.05 10.93 -3.00
N GLU A 501 -0.77 9.91 -2.53
CA GLU A 501 -2.23 9.90 -2.50
C GLU A 501 -2.74 9.04 -1.34
N TRP A 502 -3.43 9.64 -0.38
CA TRP A 502 -3.95 8.93 0.77
C TRP A 502 -5.23 9.56 1.33
N GLY A 503 -5.99 8.74 2.02
CA GLY A 503 -7.24 9.18 2.64
C GLY A 503 -8.06 8.01 3.15
N MET A 504 -9.36 8.24 3.27
CA MET A 504 -10.33 7.23 3.66
C MET A 504 -11.24 6.93 2.47
N ILE A 505 -11.35 5.66 2.09
CA ILE A 505 -12.33 5.19 1.11
C ILE A 505 -13.52 4.60 1.87
N CYS A 506 -14.69 5.24 1.75
CA CYS A 506 -15.92 4.75 2.32
C CYS A 506 -16.77 4.10 1.24
N ASN A 507 -16.73 2.77 1.11
CA ASN A 507 -17.69 2.09 0.23
C ASN A 507 -19.02 1.93 0.97
N THR A 508 -20.11 2.35 0.37
CA THR A 508 -21.45 2.06 0.90
C THR A 508 -21.87 0.65 0.50
N PRO A 509 -22.64 -0.07 1.35
CA PRO A 509 -23.15 -1.41 1.02
C PRO A 509 -23.97 -1.44 -0.27
N ASP A 510 -24.62 -0.33 -0.60
CA ASP A 510 -25.54 -0.21 -1.71
C ASP A 510 -24.91 0.42 -2.97
N GLY A 511 -23.60 0.70 -2.95
CA GLY A 511 -22.94 1.43 -4.02
C GLY A 511 -23.41 2.89 -4.15
N LYS A 512 -24.10 3.43 -3.15
CA LYS A 512 -24.53 4.82 -3.10
C LYS A 512 -23.38 5.67 -2.58
N GLU A 513 -22.84 6.49 -3.44
CA GLU A 513 -21.70 7.36 -3.15
C GLU A 513 -21.98 8.42 -2.06
N ALA A 514 -23.23 8.68 -1.71
CA ALA A 514 -23.62 9.78 -0.82
C ALA A 514 -23.09 9.64 0.63
N ASP A 515 -23.13 8.42 1.23
CA ASP A 515 -22.59 8.19 2.59
C ASP A 515 -21.06 8.12 2.62
N TYR A 516 -20.48 7.76 1.51
CA TYR A 516 -19.05 7.69 1.25
C TYR A 516 -18.36 9.04 1.46
N GLU A 517 -18.99 10.07 0.98
CA GLU A 517 -18.41 11.40 0.88
C GLU A 517 -18.53 12.20 2.18
N ASP A 518 -19.63 11.98 2.91
CA ASP A 518 -19.90 12.72 4.13
C ASP A 518 -18.90 12.38 5.24
N ARG A 519 -18.47 11.13 5.33
CA ARG A 519 -17.51 10.71 6.37
C ARG A 519 -16.10 11.26 6.16
N ASN A 520 -15.67 11.50 4.93
CA ASN A 520 -14.39 12.16 4.69
C ASN A 520 -14.40 13.63 5.11
N ALA A 521 -15.52 14.34 4.88
CA ALA A 521 -15.62 15.77 5.12
C ALA A 521 -15.96 16.14 6.58
N ASN A 522 -16.40 15.20 7.39
CA ASN A 522 -16.82 15.39 8.78
C ASN A 522 -15.73 15.02 9.80
N ILE A 523 -16.11 14.93 11.08
CA ILE A 523 -15.19 14.59 12.17
C ILE A 523 -14.53 13.22 12.01
N VAL A 524 -15.20 12.24 11.38
CA VAL A 524 -14.66 10.89 11.18
C VAL A 524 -13.42 10.95 10.31
N GLY A 525 -13.53 11.50 9.10
CA GLY A 525 -12.40 11.66 8.18
C GLY A 525 -11.34 12.62 8.70
N THR A 526 -11.75 13.67 9.40
CA THR A 526 -10.83 14.64 10.00
C THR A 526 -10.00 13.98 11.10
N MET A 527 -10.60 13.18 11.97
CA MET A 527 -9.89 12.43 13.01
C MET A 527 -8.96 11.37 12.41
N HIS A 528 -9.45 10.59 11.44
CA HIS A 528 -8.62 9.61 10.73
C HIS A 528 -7.37 10.26 10.15
N ARG A 529 -7.51 11.42 9.48
CA ARG A 529 -6.37 12.14 8.92
C ARG A 529 -5.47 12.76 9.98
N ALA A 530 -6.02 13.25 11.08
CA ALA A 530 -5.22 13.80 12.16
C ALA A 530 -4.31 12.74 12.80
N VAL A 531 -4.83 11.55 13.09
CA VAL A 531 -4.05 10.43 13.61
C VAL A 531 -2.95 10.03 12.60
N ARG A 532 -3.29 9.94 11.32
CA ARG A 532 -2.31 9.65 10.26
C ARG A 532 -1.20 10.70 10.19
N LEU A 533 -1.54 11.99 10.22
CA LEU A 533 -0.58 13.09 10.19
C LEU A 533 0.36 13.07 11.42
N ILE A 534 -0.16 12.75 12.61
CA ILE A 534 0.65 12.57 13.82
C ILE A 534 1.73 11.52 13.58
N TYR A 535 1.36 10.34 13.06
CA TYR A 535 2.30 9.26 12.80
C TYR A 535 3.25 9.58 11.64
N TYR A 536 2.78 10.19 10.57
CA TYR A 536 3.61 10.59 9.44
C TYR A 536 4.67 11.61 9.82
N ALA A 537 4.35 12.57 10.67
CA ALA A 537 5.32 13.55 11.16
C ALA A 537 6.28 12.96 12.20
N ARG A 538 5.77 12.04 13.04
CA ARG A 538 6.51 11.49 14.18
C ARG A 538 7.43 10.33 13.81
N GLU A 539 6.93 9.39 12.97
CA GLU A 539 7.64 8.16 12.67
C GLU A 539 8.57 8.32 11.46
N ASP A 540 9.73 7.69 11.49
CA ASP A 540 10.67 7.68 10.36
C ASP A 540 10.28 6.61 9.32
N ILE A 541 9.08 6.73 8.74
CA ILE A 541 8.55 5.76 7.78
C ILE A 541 8.42 6.30 6.38
N LEU A 542 8.30 7.62 6.22
CA LEU A 542 8.17 8.27 4.92
C LEU A 542 8.85 9.65 4.93
N ARG A 543 9.15 10.15 3.75
CA ARG A 543 9.70 11.49 3.55
C ARG A 543 8.61 12.55 3.52
N GLY A 544 7.50 12.27 2.88
CA GLY A 544 6.40 13.21 2.70
C GLY A 544 5.10 12.50 2.35
N ALA A 545 4.00 13.23 2.45
CA ALA A 545 2.68 12.74 2.14
C ALA A 545 1.81 13.85 1.53
N SER A 546 0.95 13.49 0.58
CA SER A 546 0.02 14.38 -0.09
C SER A 546 -1.39 13.79 -0.04
N GLY A 547 -2.21 14.29 0.90
CA GLY A 547 -3.56 13.79 1.09
C GLY A 547 -4.47 14.09 -0.11
N TRP A 548 -5.25 13.11 -0.55
CA TRP A 548 -6.24 13.27 -1.58
C TRP A 548 -7.50 13.92 -1.02
N GLN A 549 -8.00 15.06 -1.50
CA GLN A 549 -7.46 15.99 -2.49
C GLN A 549 -7.77 17.46 -2.12
N MET A 550 -7.32 18.41 -2.94
CA MET A 550 -7.51 19.84 -2.69
C MET A 550 -8.99 20.26 -2.78
N LEU A 551 -9.69 19.86 -3.82
CA LEU A 551 -11.06 20.33 -4.10
C LEU A 551 -12.05 19.17 -4.22
N SER A 552 -13.28 19.40 -3.74
CA SER A 552 -14.45 18.54 -3.94
C SER A 552 -15.71 19.35 -4.22
N ARG A 553 -16.72 18.69 -4.80
CA ARG A 553 -18.05 19.27 -4.93
C ARG A 553 -18.76 19.33 -3.57
N LEU A 554 -19.64 20.34 -3.39
CA LEU A 554 -20.46 20.46 -2.18
C LEU A 554 -21.50 19.34 -2.03
N ASP A 555 -21.99 18.83 -3.15
CA ASP A 555 -23.09 17.87 -3.24
C ASP A 555 -22.60 16.43 -3.43
N GLY A 556 -21.33 16.20 -3.43
CA GLY A 556 -20.77 14.87 -3.69
C GLY A 556 -19.23 14.84 -3.70
N GLN A 557 -18.63 13.66 -3.53
CA GLN A 557 -17.20 13.34 -3.59
C GLN A 557 -16.31 14.06 -2.58
N GLY A 558 -16.41 13.65 -1.33
CA GLY A 558 -15.94 14.32 -0.14
C GLY A 558 -14.45 14.18 0.24
N PHE A 559 -13.54 13.95 -0.71
CA PHE A 559 -12.11 13.91 -0.37
C PHE A 559 -11.48 15.30 -0.19
N GLY A 560 -12.10 16.35 -0.76
CA GLY A 560 -11.54 17.68 -0.81
C GLY A 560 -11.51 18.39 0.53
N ILE A 561 -10.52 19.28 0.66
CA ILE A 561 -10.40 20.16 1.82
C ILE A 561 -11.08 21.51 1.58
N LEU A 562 -11.30 21.87 0.31
CA LEU A 562 -12.03 23.04 -0.14
C LEU A 562 -13.13 22.63 -1.14
N SER A 563 -14.22 23.39 -1.20
CA SER A 563 -15.21 23.19 -2.24
C SER A 563 -14.74 23.78 -3.57
N GLN A 564 -15.20 23.16 -4.67
CA GLN A 564 -14.91 23.65 -6.02
C GLN A 564 -15.84 24.79 -6.47
N GLU A 565 -16.95 25.03 -5.78
CA GLU A 565 -17.91 26.08 -6.09
C GLU A 565 -17.34 27.46 -5.73
N ALA A 566 -17.88 28.50 -6.35
CA ALA A 566 -17.53 29.86 -6.06
C ALA A 566 -18.66 30.55 -5.24
N PRO A 567 -18.36 31.18 -4.09
CA PRO A 567 -17.06 31.20 -3.41
C PRO A 567 -16.70 29.86 -2.81
N ALA A 568 -15.39 29.54 -2.81
CA ALA A 568 -14.90 28.30 -2.23
C ALA A 568 -15.15 28.23 -0.73
N LYS A 569 -15.70 27.10 -0.29
CA LYS A 569 -15.99 26.83 1.13
C LYS A 569 -14.89 25.95 1.73
N ARG A 570 -14.56 26.20 2.98
CA ARG A 570 -13.57 25.42 3.73
C ARG A 570 -14.27 24.29 4.46
N PHE A 571 -13.84 23.05 4.21
CA PHE A 571 -14.29 21.89 5.00
C PHE A 571 -13.51 21.78 6.32
N MET A 572 -13.96 20.89 7.20
CA MET A 572 -13.27 20.65 8.47
C MET A 572 -11.81 20.19 8.27
N LEU A 573 -11.56 19.40 7.24
CA LEU A 573 -10.23 18.99 6.80
C LEU A 573 -9.29 20.16 6.49
N TYR A 574 -9.82 21.27 5.94
CA TYR A 574 -9.01 22.46 5.69
C TYR A 574 -8.37 22.99 6.98
N TRP A 575 -9.18 23.08 8.06
CA TRP A 575 -8.71 23.58 9.33
C TRP A 575 -7.72 22.63 9.99
N LEU A 576 -7.85 21.31 9.79
CA LEU A 576 -6.86 20.33 10.22
C LEU A 576 -5.50 20.64 9.59
N TYR A 577 -5.40 20.73 8.26
CA TYR A 577 -4.14 21.02 7.57
C TYR A 577 -3.60 22.42 7.90
N TYR A 578 -4.50 23.42 8.01
CA TYR A 578 -4.14 24.77 8.39
C TYR A 578 -3.42 24.84 9.74
N TYR A 579 -3.94 24.17 10.77
CA TYR A 579 -3.33 24.14 12.08
C TYR A 579 -2.15 23.17 12.16
N PHE A 580 -2.24 22.01 11.53
CA PHE A 580 -1.16 21.02 11.53
C PHE A 580 0.13 21.62 10.97
N ASN A 581 0.08 22.25 9.78
CA ASN A 581 1.25 22.86 9.13
C ASN A 581 1.86 24.04 9.92
N ARG A 582 1.22 24.47 11.01
CA ARG A 582 1.70 25.52 11.91
C ARG A 582 2.14 25.02 13.29
N HIS A 583 1.82 23.76 13.59
CA HIS A 583 2.09 23.16 14.90
C HIS A 583 3.00 21.92 14.79
N VAL A 584 3.86 21.91 13.78
CA VAL A 584 4.92 20.93 13.64
C VAL A 584 6.25 21.68 13.62
N GLY A 585 7.03 21.50 14.68
CA GLY A 585 8.40 22.01 14.78
C GLY A 585 9.39 21.11 14.05
N GLU A 586 10.64 21.54 13.95
CA GLU A 586 11.67 20.83 13.19
C GLU A 586 12.16 19.55 13.88
N TRP A 587 12.00 19.42 15.17
CA TRP A 587 12.51 18.28 15.94
C TRP A 587 11.40 17.51 16.62
N VAL A 588 11.32 16.22 16.36
CA VAL A 588 10.51 15.29 17.17
C VAL A 588 11.20 15.07 18.49
N LEU A 589 10.45 15.22 19.59
CA LEU A 589 10.95 15.05 20.95
C LEU A 589 10.59 13.66 21.50
N ARG A 590 11.45 13.15 22.35
CA ARG A 590 11.14 11.95 23.11
C ARG A 590 10.00 12.23 24.09
N MET A 591 9.07 11.30 24.12
CA MET A 591 7.98 11.24 25.10
C MET A 591 8.04 9.92 25.85
N ASP A 592 7.84 9.95 27.14
CA ASP A 592 7.72 8.75 27.97
C ASP A 592 6.55 8.94 28.94
N GLY A 593 5.62 7.98 28.98
CA GLY A 593 4.44 8.14 29.81
C GLY A 593 3.37 7.08 29.62
N THR A 594 2.14 7.43 30.00
CA THR A 594 0.96 6.57 29.95
C THR A 594 -0.15 7.20 29.11
N ALA A 595 -0.88 6.40 28.39
CA ALA A 595 -2.08 6.79 27.65
C ALA A 595 -3.18 5.76 27.81
N PRO A 596 -4.45 6.16 27.72
CA PRO A 596 -5.55 5.21 27.51
C PRO A 596 -5.27 4.33 26.29
N TYR A 597 -5.73 3.09 26.34
CA TYR A 597 -5.52 2.13 25.29
C TYR A 597 -6.82 1.87 24.54
N HIS A 598 -6.73 1.84 23.21
CA HIS A 598 -7.80 1.39 22.35
C HIS A 598 -7.61 -0.08 22.01
N GLN A 599 -8.59 -0.91 22.37
CA GLN A 599 -8.67 -2.30 21.98
C GLN A 599 -9.80 -2.46 20.95
N PRO A 600 -9.51 -2.77 19.70
CA PRO A 600 -10.53 -2.95 18.68
C PRO A 600 -11.39 -4.17 18.95
N ARG A 601 -12.61 -4.19 18.41
CA ARG A 601 -13.43 -5.39 18.37
C ARG A 601 -12.74 -6.47 17.51
N PRO A 602 -12.95 -7.77 17.79
CA PRO A 602 -12.32 -8.84 17.01
C PRO A 602 -12.55 -8.73 15.49
N GLU A 603 -13.74 -8.27 15.09
CA GLU A 603 -14.13 -8.12 13.68
C GLU A 603 -13.36 -7.01 12.96
N ALA A 604 -12.92 -5.99 13.69
CA ALA A 604 -12.16 -4.87 13.14
C ALA A 604 -10.63 -5.17 13.00
N GLY A 605 -10.21 -6.35 13.44
CA GLY A 605 -8.80 -6.75 13.39
C GLY A 605 -8.06 -6.54 14.71
N ALA A 606 -6.78 -6.89 14.74
CA ALA A 606 -5.98 -6.99 15.97
C ALA A 606 -5.07 -5.78 16.24
N PHE A 607 -5.25 -4.66 15.56
CA PHE A 607 -4.36 -3.51 15.66
C PHE A 607 -4.79 -2.56 16.78
N ALA A 608 -4.27 -2.81 17.97
CA ALA A 608 -4.46 -1.99 19.16
C ALA A 608 -3.37 -0.91 19.27
N GLY A 609 -3.65 0.15 20.03
CA GLY A 609 -2.68 1.21 20.31
C GLY A 609 -3.24 2.31 21.22
N PRO A 610 -2.55 3.42 21.38
CA PRO A 610 -3.02 4.54 22.19
C PRO A 610 -4.37 5.08 21.72
N LEU A 611 -5.28 5.31 22.67
CA LEU A 611 -6.55 5.99 22.38
C LEU A 611 -6.33 7.45 22.02
N THR A 612 -5.24 8.03 22.53
CA THR A 612 -4.86 9.42 22.33
C THR A 612 -3.44 9.51 21.75
N PRO A 613 -3.26 9.29 20.43
CA PRO A 613 -1.98 9.54 19.76
C PRO A 613 -1.50 10.98 19.99
N VAL A 614 -0.19 11.14 20.18
CA VAL A 614 0.46 12.45 20.43
C VAL A 614 1.67 12.62 19.52
N LEU A 615 1.85 13.83 19.03
CA LEU A 615 3.07 14.32 18.42
C LEU A 615 3.62 15.47 19.31
N ALA A 616 4.86 15.38 19.76
CA ALA A 616 5.56 16.46 20.42
C ALA A 616 6.74 16.90 19.57
N THR A 617 6.79 18.19 19.23
CA THR A 617 7.86 18.76 18.42
C THR A 617 8.38 20.07 19.00
N LEU A 618 9.64 20.36 18.68
CA LEU A 618 10.31 21.59 19.11
C LEU A 618 10.74 22.38 17.88
N ARG A 619 10.46 23.67 17.91
CA ARG A 619 10.95 24.61 16.91
C ARG A 619 12.48 24.71 16.92
N LEU A 620 13.07 25.05 15.79
CA LEU A 620 14.52 25.10 15.61
C LEU A 620 15.23 26.01 16.62
N ASP A 621 14.62 27.15 16.94
CA ASP A 621 15.12 28.14 17.92
C ASP A 621 14.94 27.71 19.37
N GLY A 622 14.25 26.61 19.64
CA GLY A 622 13.98 26.08 20.95
C GLY A 622 12.94 26.85 21.79
N ARG A 623 12.29 27.85 21.23
CA ARG A 623 11.37 28.76 21.97
C ARG A 623 9.90 28.33 21.94
N GLU A 624 9.53 27.45 21.03
CA GLU A 624 8.16 26.94 20.93
C GLU A 624 8.18 25.42 20.90
N LEU A 625 7.43 24.83 21.80
CA LEU A 625 7.13 23.41 21.85
C LEU A 625 5.68 23.20 21.45
N TYR A 626 5.47 22.35 20.47
CA TYR A 626 4.14 22.03 19.94
C TYR A 626 3.72 20.63 20.34
N LEU A 627 2.44 20.49 20.73
CA LEU A 627 1.79 19.22 20.92
C LEU A 627 0.59 19.13 19.99
N VAL A 628 0.47 18.03 19.27
CA VAL A 628 -0.73 17.67 18.55
C VAL A 628 -1.28 16.40 19.17
N ILE A 629 -2.50 16.46 19.72
CA ILE A 629 -3.13 15.37 20.46
C ILE A 629 -4.45 15.04 19.77
N ALA A 630 -4.65 13.79 19.38
CA ALA A 630 -5.92 13.30 18.82
C ALA A 630 -6.58 12.38 19.85
N ASN A 631 -7.80 12.71 20.30
CA ASN A 631 -8.60 11.80 21.12
C ASN A 631 -9.54 10.99 20.23
N GLY A 632 -9.18 9.75 19.98
CA GLY A 632 -9.93 8.83 19.12
C GLY A 632 -11.18 8.23 19.78
N SER A 633 -11.54 8.59 21.00
CA SER A 633 -12.77 8.13 21.63
C SER A 633 -13.95 9.03 21.25
N TRP A 634 -15.08 8.42 20.88
CA TRP A 634 -16.32 9.17 20.61
C TRP A 634 -16.94 9.78 21.87
N THR A 635 -16.82 9.12 23.03
CA THR A 635 -17.58 9.49 24.24
C THR A 635 -16.72 9.94 25.40
N ARG A 636 -15.42 9.63 25.42
CA ARG A 636 -14.55 9.80 26.57
C ARG A 636 -13.68 11.04 26.44
N ALA A 637 -13.82 11.98 27.35
CA ALA A 637 -12.81 13.01 27.57
C ALA A 637 -11.59 12.43 28.33
N VAL A 638 -10.39 12.85 27.99
CA VAL A 638 -9.14 12.30 28.54
C VAL A 638 -8.36 13.42 29.24
N PRO A 639 -8.18 13.33 30.58
CA PRO A 639 -7.27 14.23 31.29
C PRO A 639 -5.84 14.07 30.75
N CYS A 640 -5.19 15.19 30.46
CA CYS A 640 -3.83 15.23 29.94
C CYS A 640 -2.95 16.03 30.88
N HIS A 641 -1.84 15.41 31.30
CA HIS A 641 -0.78 16.04 32.06
C HIS A 641 0.56 15.86 31.35
N VAL A 642 1.27 16.96 31.14
CA VAL A 642 2.54 16.98 30.41
C VAL A 642 3.62 17.54 31.38
N ASN A 643 4.63 16.74 31.63
CA ASN A 643 5.82 17.09 32.35
C ASN A 643 6.89 17.60 31.37
N LEU A 644 7.37 18.82 31.52
CA LEU A 644 8.36 19.42 30.65
C LEU A 644 9.75 19.33 31.31
N GLN A 645 10.66 18.65 30.67
CA GLN A 645 12.06 18.61 31.05
C GLN A 645 12.90 19.47 30.13
N ASN A 646 13.76 20.28 30.69
CA ASN A 646 14.63 21.20 29.96
C ASN A 646 13.85 22.17 29.04
N PHE A 647 12.66 22.54 29.46
CA PHE A 647 11.82 23.57 28.86
C PHE A 647 10.96 24.21 29.95
N HIS A 648 10.99 25.53 30.00
CA HIS A 648 10.18 26.31 30.92
C HIS A 648 9.13 27.08 30.16
N ALA A 649 7.86 26.72 30.30
CA ALA A 649 6.77 27.37 29.63
C ALA A 649 6.35 28.67 30.30
N ASP A 650 6.48 29.79 29.60
CA ASP A 650 5.99 31.10 30.05
C ASP A 650 4.50 31.26 29.73
N HIS A 651 4.08 30.74 28.56
CA HIS A 651 2.71 30.81 28.08
C HIS A 651 2.28 29.51 27.42
N ALA A 652 1.01 29.18 27.60
CA ALA A 652 0.34 28.07 26.90
C ALA A 652 -0.88 28.58 26.12
N ARG A 653 -1.02 28.10 24.90
CA ARG A 653 -2.18 28.39 24.05
C ARG A 653 -2.66 27.10 23.42
N GLY A 654 -3.99 26.90 23.38
CA GLY A 654 -4.60 25.74 22.75
C GLY A 654 -5.65 26.11 21.71
N ILE A 655 -5.75 25.26 20.70
CA ILE A 655 -6.83 25.25 19.70
C ILE A 655 -7.38 23.84 19.65
N VAL A 656 -8.69 23.69 19.56
CA VAL A 656 -9.36 22.39 19.37
C VAL A 656 -10.18 22.38 18.11
N ILE A 657 -10.09 21.26 17.39
CA ILE A 657 -11.00 20.92 16.28
C ILE A 657 -11.86 19.75 16.75
N THR A 658 -13.16 19.92 16.73
CA THR A 658 -14.15 18.92 17.13
C THR A 658 -15.51 19.22 16.51
N ASN A 659 -16.34 18.20 16.37
CA ASN A 659 -17.74 18.33 15.98
C ASN A 659 -18.49 17.08 16.43
N ASP A 660 -19.69 17.22 16.94
CA ASP A 660 -20.51 16.13 17.49
C ASP A 660 -21.41 15.43 16.45
N LYS A 661 -21.29 15.79 15.18
CA LYS A 661 -22.07 15.20 14.09
C LYS A 661 -21.25 14.12 13.37
N LEU A 662 -21.68 12.88 13.49
CA LEU A 662 -21.13 11.75 12.72
C LEU A 662 -21.60 11.75 11.27
N ASP A 663 -22.82 12.23 11.05
CA ASP A 663 -23.47 12.29 9.76
C ASP A 663 -23.62 13.74 9.32
N GLY A 664 -23.52 13.96 8.02
CA GLY A 664 -23.68 15.28 7.41
C GLY A 664 -22.38 15.98 7.08
N LYS A 665 -22.49 16.94 6.20
CA LYS A 665 -21.41 17.79 5.70
C LYS A 665 -21.35 19.04 6.54
N PRO A 666 -20.47 19.17 7.52
CA PRO A 666 -20.26 20.44 8.17
C PRO A 666 -19.60 21.37 7.16
N LEU A 667 -20.40 22.14 6.47
CA LEU A 667 -19.95 23.27 5.65
C LEU A 667 -19.48 24.35 6.60
N LEU A 668 -18.22 24.28 6.96
CA LEU A 668 -17.64 25.24 7.87
C LEU A 668 -17.23 26.50 7.10
N GLU A 669 -18.21 27.20 6.56
CA GLU A 669 -18.04 28.60 6.17
C GLU A 669 -17.57 29.42 7.37
N ASN A 670 -18.05 29.02 8.53
CA ASN A 670 -17.69 29.63 9.79
C ASN A 670 -16.75 28.72 10.58
N ARG A 671 -15.48 29.10 10.69
CA ARG A 671 -14.48 28.46 11.54
C ARG A 671 -15.02 28.08 12.92
N ARG A 672 -15.96 28.88 13.46
CA ARG A 672 -16.54 28.70 14.81
C ARG A 672 -17.42 27.47 14.97
N GLU A 673 -17.76 26.76 13.91
CA GLU A 673 -18.57 25.53 14.02
C GLU A 673 -17.74 24.30 14.42
N ALA A 674 -16.42 24.33 14.26
CA ALA A 674 -15.57 23.20 14.61
C ALA A 674 -14.19 23.59 15.19
N VAL A 675 -13.84 24.88 15.20
CA VAL A 675 -12.54 25.35 15.68
C VAL A 675 -12.75 26.34 16.81
N PHE A 676 -12.26 25.98 17.99
CA PHE A 676 -12.44 26.75 19.21
C PHE A 676 -11.12 27.02 19.88
N ASP A 677 -11.05 28.10 20.68
CA ASP A 677 -9.98 28.27 21.63
C ASP A 677 -10.09 27.17 22.69
N PHE A 678 -8.96 26.58 23.04
CA PHE A 678 -8.91 25.44 23.96
C PHE A 678 -8.15 25.82 25.25
N PRO A 679 -8.75 25.62 26.43
CA PRO A 679 -8.13 25.96 27.68
C PRO A 679 -6.97 25.00 27.98
N VAL A 680 -5.77 25.53 28.04
CA VAL A 680 -4.56 24.84 28.52
C VAL A 680 -3.97 25.66 29.65
N SER A 681 -3.80 25.03 30.79
CA SER A 681 -2.98 25.60 31.85
C SER A 681 -1.55 25.12 31.68
N GLY A 682 -0.61 26.03 31.50
CA GLY A 682 0.80 25.71 31.34
C GLY A 682 1.63 26.84 31.89
N SER A 683 2.45 26.55 32.89
CA SER A 683 3.44 27.45 33.43
C SER A 683 4.59 26.68 34.09
N GLY A 684 5.80 27.13 33.90
CA GLY A 684 6.96 26.42 34.42
C GLY A 684 7.20 25.10 33.65
N ASN A 685 7.24 24.02 34.40
CA ASN A 685 7.61 22.70 33.87
C ASN A 685 6.42 21.78 33.66
N GLU A 686 5.20 22.31 33.62
CA GLU A 686 4.01 21.51 33.48
C GLU A 686 2.98 22.14 32.51
N ALA A 687 2.23 21.29 31.82
CA ALA A 687 1.03 21.71 31.10
C ALA A 687 -0.11 20.72 31.36
N ASN A 688 -1.33 21.23 31.51
CA ASN A 688 -2.51 20.43 31.83
C ASN A 688 -3.69 20.85 30.96
N CYS A 689 -4.47 19.87 30.51
CA CYS A 689 -5.72 20.09 29.81
C CYS A 689 -6.67 18.88 29.94
N LEU A 690 -7.93 19.07 29.58
CA LEU A 690 -8.90 17.99 29.45
C LEU A 690 -9.24 17.84 27.96
N VAL A 691 -8.66 16.85 27.28
CA VAL A 691 -8.87 16.61 25.85
C VAL A 691 -10.29 16.09 25.63
N PRO A 692 -11.18 16.84 24.93
CA PRO A 692 -12.57 16.43 24.74
C PRO A 692 -12.66 15.12 23.93
N PRO A 693 -13.82 14.42 23.96
CA PRO A 693 -14.06 13.29 23.07
C PRO A 693 -13.96 13.75 21.60
N HIS A 694 -13.61 12.85 20.70
CA HIS A 694 -13.52 13.05 19.25
C HIS A 694 -12.93 14.43 18.86
N ALA A 695 -11.84 14.83 19.54
CA ALA A 695 -11.22 16.14 19.37
C ALA A 695 -9.75 16.04 18.97
N ILE A 696 -9.31 17.00 18.18
CA ILE A 696 -7.91 17.20 17.79
C ILE A 696 -7.45 18.50 18.43
N VAL A 697 -6.47 18.41 19.30
CA VAL A 697 -5.95 19.55 20.08
C VAL A 697 -4.56 19.91 19.59
N PHE A 698 -4.36 21.18 19.34
CA PHE A 698 -3.07 21.79 19.04
C PHE A 698 -2.67 22.68 20.20
N VAL A 699 -1.54 22.39 20.84
CA VAL A 699 -1.00 23.18 21.95
C VAL A 699 0.32 23.82 21.52
N THR A 700 0.45 25.09 21.78
CA THR A 700 1.73 25.83 21.71
C THR A 700 2.15 26.21 23.08
N LEU A 701 3.33 25.78 23.48
CA LEU A 701 4.02 26.24 24.70
C LEU A 701 5.16 27.15 24.25
N THR A 702 5.13 28.39 24.71
CA THR A 702 6.19 29.38 24.45
C THR A 702 7.04 29.57 25.68
N GLY A 703 8.37 29.53 25.52
CA GLY A 703 9.28 29.62 26.65
C GLY A 703 10.75 29.42 26.29
N SER A 704 11.51 28.87 27.19
CA SER A 704 12.95 28.67 27.02
C SER A 704 13.46 27.37 27.71
#